data_3347f7d8e154f48ef3ce73f74959c8a1
#
_entry.id   3347f7d8e154f48ef3ce73f74959c8a1
#
_cell.length_a   1.000
_cell.length_b   1.000
_cell.length_c   1.000
_cell.angle_alpha   90.00
_cell.angle_beta   90.00
_cell.angle_gamma   90.00
#
_symmetry.space_group_name_H-M   'P 1'
#
loop_
_entity.id
_entity.type
_entity.pdbx_description
1 polymer ?
#
loop_
_entity_poly.entity_id
_entity_poly.type
_entity_poly.pdbx_seq_one_letter_code
_entity_poly.pdbx_strand_id
1 'polypeptide(L)'
;STVTKIGKEAFSNCLALKSVTIRPGITEISDGAFAGCTGLTTVELPDGITTIGLNSFYKCTSLKLINIPDSVKTINTGAFNTCTALEVFTAPKSLETIGDRAFYCCEQLKTVTLNESMSYIGVSAFDSCASLKKITLPSGIQKISNAVFSGCSGLEEVLIPEGISTIEDNAFQFCSSLKNVRIPYTVKTIGEKALGYGNRGKLISGFTVTGYDGTAAQKYAADNKISFNSLGDPLAKSGNLSDKLTWKIDDESNLVFVGSGEIPDYSLYDMPVYLNGDLLSVSLDKAITKLGAYSLIMDCELFYVGEKVDSIGEKAIGYHFDETGKLVKNDDFVILGYKKTAAEKYAEANGFTFMPIVDEGRCGEKSTWSYDIASETLTISGEGAVDIYYDDNVMPCFLMDGYTVGKVIINEGITELAEDAFVNVENGDKIITFRVAKSVKTIGSYAIGYVANYVLNGEEIEVEYIQNENCVVEGYDGTAAKDYASANKFDFVVLDPETDPPVEADTTFKLSDKAVICTLDDTSKIIKIYDENATAEKIMADFVVGKDLVVSEIKAVATGESLKTSYSASVSNIYTFALMGDVNGDGKVNSADALCVLRHAVSLDIIKGVNFLAADLDGNKSVNSADALVILRLAVGIDKLGNFYPKTVTPTEPTTPETPVEPESK
;
A
#
# COMPACT_ATOMS: atom_id res chain seq x y z
N SER A 1 -43.21 -5.33 -21.65
CA SER A 1 -44.03 -6.39 -21.00
C SER A 1 -44.55 -5.82 -19.68
N THR A 2 -45.81 -6.11 -19.35
CA THR A 2 -46.44 -5.72 -18.09
C THR A 2 -46.25 -6.80 -17.00
N VAL A 3 -45.60 -7.92 -17.36
CA VAL A 3 -45.34 -9.01 -16.43
C VAL A 3 -44.15 -8.64 -15.53
N THR A 4 -44.41 -8.56 -14.25
CA THR A 4 -43.41 -8.22 -13.21
C THR A 4 -43.09 -9.39 -12.30
N LYS A 5 -43.77 -10.53 -12.42
CA LYS A 5 -43.56 -11.72 -11.60
C LYS A 5 -43.90 -13.00 -12.36
N ILE A 6 -43.10 -14.04 -12.16
CA ILE A 6 -43.38 -15.42 -12.52
C ILE A 6 -43.87 -16.11 -11.23
N GLY A 7 -45.06 -16.69 -11.25
CA GLY A 7 -45.60 -17.39 -10.06
C GLY A 7 -44.80 -18.65 -9.72
N LYS A 8 -44.97 -19.13 -8.48
CA LYS A 8 -44.43 -20.43 -8.06
C LYS A 8 -44.96 -21.53 -8.98
N GLU A 9 -44.05 -22.42 -9.41
CA GLU A 9 -44.35 -23.58 -10.27
C GLU A 9 -45.04 -23.24 -11.61
N ALA A 10 -45.01 -21.96 -12.05
CA ALA A 10 -45.78 -21.47 -13.20
C ALA A 10 -45.55 -22.26 -14.50
N PHE A 11 -44.36 -22.81 -14.71
CA PHE A 11 -43.99 -23.65 -15.84
C PHE A 11 -43.50 -25.04 -15.41
N SER A 12 -43.87 -25.48 -14.19
CA SER A 12 -43.46 -26.78 -13.71
C SER A 12 -43.93 -27.91 -14.63
N ASN A 13 -43.04 -28.88 -14.91
CA ASN A 13 -43.26 -30.03 -15.78
C ASN A 13 -43.65 -29.68 -17.25
N CYS A 14 -43.25 -28.51 -17.74
CA CYS A 14 -43.39 -28.20 -19.14
C CYS A 14 -42.32 -28.96 -19.96
N LEU A 15 -42.52 -30.26 -20.17
CA LEU A 15 -41.54 -31.19 -20.76
C LEU A 15 -41.06 -30.79 -22.17
N ALA A 16 -41.95 -30.16 -22.96
CA ALA A 16 -41.67 -29.74 -24.33
C ALA A 16 -40.99 -28.35 -24.43
N LEU A 17 -40.88 -27.59 -23.31
CA LEU A 17 -40.25 -26.26 -23.30
C LEU A 17 -38.75 -26.40 -23.59
N LYS A 18 -38.29 -25.76 -24.69
CA LYS A 18 -36.88 -25.84 -25.14
C LYS A 18 -36.05 -24.64 -24.70
N SER A 19 -36.67 -23.47 -24.70
CA SER A 19 -35.99 -22.23 -24.32
C SER A 19 -36.92 -21.27 -23.60
N VAL A 20 -36.37 -20.43 -22.78
CA VAL A 20 -37.09 -19.33 -22.12
C VAL A 20 -36.19 -18.08 -22.07
N THR A 21 -36.76 -16.95 -22.44
CA THR A 21 -36.15 -15.64 -22.28
C THR A 21 -36.97 -14.84 -21.27
N ILE A 22 -36.37 -14.55 -20.12
CA ILE A 22 -36.98 -13.73 -19.08
C ILE A 22 -36.67 -12.27 -19.41
N ARG A 23 -37.69 -11.42 -19.40
CA ARG A 23 -37.54 -10.00 -19.77
C ARG A 23 -37.25 -9.14 -18.53
N PRO A 24 -36.61 -7.97 -18.71
CA PRO A 24 -36.37 -7.01 -17.62
C PRO A 24 -37.66 -6.65 -16.86
N GLY A 25 -37.54 -6.41 -15.53
CA GLY A 25 -38.65 -6.15 -14.64
C GLY A 25 -39.00 -7.32 -13.73
N ILE A 26 -38.43 -8.51 -13.97
CA ILE A 26 -38.49 -9.65 -13.04
C ILE A 26 -37.26 -9.57 -12.14
N THR A 27 -37.45 -9.63 -10.82
CA THR A 27 -36.39 -9.54 -9.82
C THR A 27 -36.02 -10.87 -9.17
N GLU A 28 -36.86 -11.89 -9.36
CA GLU A 28 -36.62 -13.26 -8.85
C GLU A 28 -37.15 -14.33 -9.81
N ILE A 29 -36.47 -15.46 -9.87
CA ILE A 29 -37.04 -16.69 -10.40
C ILE A 29 -37.70 -17.41 -9.27
N SER A 30 -39.02 -17.46 -9.25
CA SER A 30 -39.81 -18.02 -8.12
C SER A 30 -39.60 -19.53 -7.93
N ASP A 31 -39.95 -20.01 -6.76
CA ASP A 31 -39.82 -21.42 -6.36
C ASP A 31 -40.50 -22.35 -7.40
N GLY A 32 -39.78 -23.38 -7.81
CA GLY A 32 -40.25 -24.38 -8.75
C GLY A 32 -40.68 -23.88 -10.14
N ALA A 33 -40.40 -22.62 -10.46
CA ALA A 33 -40.94 -21.97 -11.67
C ALA A 33 -40.76 -22.79 -12.96
N PHE A 34 -39.66 -23.48 -13.12
CA PHE A 34 -39.32 -24.34 -14.27
C PHE A 34 -38.97 -25.77 -13.84
N ALA A 35 -39.41 -26.21 -12.63
CA ALA A 35 -39.13 -27.55 -12.14
C ALA A 35 -39.66 -28.61 -13.09
N GLY A 36 -38.85 -29.63 -13.38
CA GLY A 36 -39.24 -30.73 -14.26
C GLY A 36 -39.31 -30.38 -15.76
N CYS A 37 -38.85 -29.22 -16.19
CA CYS A 37 -38.75 -28.87 -17.62
C CYS A 37 -37.61 -29.65 -18.27
N THR A 38 -37.75 -30.97 -18.45
CA THR A 38 -36.66 -31.86 -18.90
C THR A 38 -36.17 -31.53 -20.31
N GLY A 39 -36.96 -30.87 -21.13
CA GLY A 39 -36.61 -30.43 -22.49
C GLY A 39 -35.85 -29.09 -22.53
N LEU A 40 -35.77 -28.34 -21.45
CA LEU A 40 -35.23 -27.00 -21.40
C LEU A 40 -33.69 -27.02 -21.59
N THR A 41 -33.25 -26.40 -22.68
CA THR A 41 -31.80 -26.34 -23.06
C THR A 41 -31.20 -24.98 -22.85
N THR A 42 -32.00 -23.91 -22.91
CA THR A 42 -31.51 -22.52 -22.90
C THR A 42 -32.40 -21.66 -22.00
N VAL A 43 -31.78 -20.90 -21.13
CA VAL A 43 -32.43 -19.91 -20.25
C VAL A 43 -31.64 -18.59 -20.38
N GLU A 44 -32.35 -17.54 -20.74
CA GLU A 44 -31.81 -16.19 -20.75
C GLU A 44 -32.42 -15.39 -19.60
N LEU A 45 -31.56 -14.93 -18.68
CA LEU A 45 -31.93 -14.16 -17.51
C LEU A 45 -31.49 -12.69 -17.72
N PRO A 46 -32.39 -11.72 -17.47
CA PRO A 46 -32.03 -10.30 -17.56
C PRO A 46 -31.26 -9.84 -16.31
N ASP A 47 -30.56 -8.73 -16.45
CA ASP A 47 -30.04 -7.98 -15.31
C ASP A 47 -31.19 -7.56 -14.38
N GLY A 48 -30.88 -7.44 -13.08
CA GLY A 48 -31.83 -7.09 -12.03
C GLY A 48 -32.49 -8.28 -11.29
N ILE A 49 -32.24 -9.53 -11.75
CA ILE A 49 -32.59 -10.70 -10.93
C ILE A 49 -31.63 -10.80 -9.76
N THR A 50 -32.17 -10.89 -8.55
CA THR A 50 -31.37 -11.00 -7.30
C THR A 50 -31.41 -12.41 -6.71
N THR A 51 -32.41 -13.22 -7.06
CA THR A 51 -32.64 -14.52 -6.43
C THR A 51 -33.08 -15.57 -7.45
N ILE A 52 -32.40 -16.73 -7.39
CA ILE A 52 -32.83 -17.96 -8.06
C ILE A 52 -33.54 -18.83 -6.99
N GLY A 53 -34.85 -19.03 -7.12
CA GLY A 53 -35.70 -19.60 -6.09
C GLY A 53 -35.52 -21.10 -5.84
N LEU A 54 -36.14 -21.57 -4.76
CA LEU A 54 -36.16 -23.00 -4.34
C LEU A 54 -36.58 -23.91 -5.49
N ASN A 55 -35.76 -24.92 -5.84
CA ASN A 55 -36.06 -25.90 -6.89
C ASN A 55 -36.46 -25.29 -8.25
N SER A 56 -36.11 -24.06 -8.53
CA SER A 56 -36.62 -23.31 -9.69
C SER A 56 -36.29 -23.97 -11.04
N PHE A 57 -35.17 -24.68 -11.17
CA PHE A 57 -34.76 -25.47 -12.33
C PHE A 57 -34.53 -26.97 -11.95
N TYR A 58 -35.18 -27.43 -10.87
CA TYR A 58 -35.07 -28.84 -10.45
C TYR A 58 -35.40 -29.78 -11.62
N LYS A 59 -34.53 -30.76 -11.86
CA LYS A 59 -34.68 -31.74 -12.97
C LYS A 59 -34.79 -31.14 -14.38
N CYS A 60 -34.17 -30.00 -14.64
CA CYS A 60 -33.97 -29.52 -16.02
C CYS A 60 -32.82 -30.30 -16.65
N THR A 61 -33.03 -31.58 -16.96
CA THR A 61 -31.96 -32.53 -17.35
C THR A 61 -31.29 -32.25 -18.68
N SER A 62 -31.87 -31.41 -19.54
CA SER A 62 -31.26 -30.97 -20.82
C SER A 62 -30.53 -29.62 -20.72
N LEU A 63 -30.56 -28.91 -19.58
CA LEU A 63 -29.95 -27.59 -19.40
C LEU A 63 -28.43 -27.73 -19.32
N LYS A 64 -27.73 -27.29 -20.37
CA LYS A 64 -26.28 -27.39 -20.49
C LYS A 64 -25.54 -26.19 -19.96
N LEU A 65 -26.11 -25.02 -20.13
CA LEU A 65 -25.50 -23.73 -19.75
C LEU A 65 -26.61 -22.78 -19.32
N ILE A 66 -26.35 -22.01 -18.30
CA ILE A 66 -27.16 -20.89 -17.87
C ILE A 66 -26.22 -19.72 -17.55
N ASN A 67 -26.49 -18.56 -18.13
CA ASN A 67 -25.79 -17.33 -17.76
C ASN A 67 -26.56 -16.65 -16.64
N ILE A 68 -25.98 -16.61 -15.45
CA ILE A 68 -26.55 -15.98 -14.26
C ILE A 68 -26.00 -14.55 -14.16
N PRO A 69 -26.88 -13.50 -14.19
CA PRO A 69 -26.42 -12.13 -14.20
C PRO A 69 -25.75 -11.70 -12.89
N ASP A 70 -24.84 -10.74 -12.95
CA ASP A 70 -24.05 -10.24 -11.81
C ASP A 70 -24.90 -9.67 -10.67
N SER A 71 -26.18 -9.37 -10.88
CA SER A 71 -27.12 -8.91 -9.86
C SER A 71 -27.61 -10.02 -8.89
N VAL A 72 -27.37 -11.30 -9.21
CA VAL A 72 -27.84 -12.41 -8.39
C VAL A 72 -26.99 -12.56 -7.14
N LYS A 73 -27.65 -12.49 -5.98
CA LYS A 73 -27.05 -12.65 -4.66
C LYS A 73 -27.26 -14.03 -4.05
N THR A 74 -28.36 -14.69 -4.39
CA THR A 74 -28.74 -15.96 -3.78
C THR A 74 -29.22 -16.97 -4.79
N ILE A 75 -28.64 -18.18 -4.74
CA ILE A 75 -29.14 -19.38 -5.37
C ILE A 75 -29.67 -20.27 -4.27
N ASN A 76 -31.00 -20.46 -4.23
CA ASN A 76 -31.69 -21.18 -3.13
C ASN A 76 -31.54 -22.71 -3.24
N THR A 77 -31.99 -23.39 -2.19
CA THR A 77 -31.99 -24.86 -2.05
C THR A 77 -32.53 -25.55 -3.30
N GLY A 78 -31.77 -26.51 -3.82
CA GLY A 78 -32.18 -27.36 -4.94
C GLY A 78 -32.37 -26.65 -6.28
N ALA A 79 -31.98 -25.39 -6.41
CA ALA A 79 -32.28 -24.56 -7.61
C ALA A 79 -31.94 -25.23 -8.93
N PHE A 80 -30.81 -25.93 -9.02
CA PHE A 80 -30.34 -26.71 -10.19
C PHE A 80 -30.19 -28.19 -9.88
N ASN A 81 -30.85 -28.68 -8.84
CA ASN A 81 -30.76 -30.09 -8.44
C ASN A 81 -31.19 -31.01 -9.62
N THR A 82 -30.34 -31.99 -9.94
CA THR A 82 -30.52 -32.95 -11.05
C THR A 82 -30.55 -32.27 -12.44
N CYS A 83 -29.84 -31.15 -12.63
CA CYS A 83 -29.54 -30.62 -13.95
C CYS A 83 -28.37 -31.42 -14.54
N THR A 84 -28.59 -32.67 -14.90
CA THR A 84 -27.51 -33.64 -15.24
C THR A 84 -26.67 -33.25 -16.45
N ALA A 85 -27.22 -32.44 -17.35
CA ALA A 85 -26.46 -31.96 -18.52
C ALA A 85 -25.67 -30.64 -18.30
N LEU A 86 -25.81 -30.00 -17.12
CA LEU A 86 -25.12 -28.73 -16.84
C LEU A 86 -23.60 -28.94 -16.79
N GLU A 87 -22.85 -28.23 -17.62
CA GLU A 87 -21.42 -28.45 -17.80
C GLU A 87 -20.56 -27.42 -17.07
N VAL A 88 -21.02 -26.17 -16.96
CA VAL A 88 -20.28 -25.04 -16.40
C VAL A 88 -21.16 -24.22 -15.47
N PHE A 89 -20.62 -23.83 -14.34
CA PHE A 89 -21.17 -22.82 -13.44
C PHE A 89 -20.11 -21.78 -13.12
N THR A 90 -20.42 -20.52 -13.40
CA THR A 90 -19.62 -19.37 -12.99
C THR A 90 -20.46 -18.53 -12.05
N ALA A 91 -20.00 -18.36 -10.83
CA ALA A 91 -20.66 -17.52 -9.85
C ALA A 91 -20.63 -16.05 -10.29
N PRO A 92 -21.78 -15.36 -10.36
CA PRO A 92 -21.82 -13.92 -10.61
C PRO A 92 -21.12 -13.16 -9.47
N LYS A 93 -20.63 -11.96 -9.76
CA LYS A 93 -19.80 -11.19 -8.80
C LYS A 93 -20.48 -10.89 -7.47
N SER A 94 -21.80 -10.68 -7.49
CA SER A 94 -22.59 -10.39 -6.29
C SER A 94 -23.13 -11.61 -5.56
N LEU A 95 -22.78 -12.84 -5.99
CA LEU A 95 -23.31 -14.05 -5.35
C LEU A 95 -22.69 -14.24 -3.96
N GLU A 96 -23.55 -14.25 -2.95
CA GLU A 96 -23.20 -14.41 -1.54
C GLU A 96 -23.50 -15.82 -1.03
N THR A 97 -24.55 -16.47 -1.56
CA THR A 97 -25.06 -17.72 -1.00
C THR A 97 -25.47 -18.74 -2.07
N ILE A 98 -24.98 -19.97 -1.91
CA ILE A 98 -25.47 -21.16 -2.59
C ILE A 98 -26.16 -22.06 -1.56
N GLY A 99 -27.44 -22.33 -1.75
CA GLY A 99 -28.27 -23.12 -0.85
C GLY A 99 -27.99 -24.63 -0.90
N ASP A 100 -28.61 -25.36 0.04
CA ASP A 100 -28.48 -26.81 0.14
C ASP A 100 -28.87 -27.51 -1.17
N ARG A 101 -28.09 -28.49 -1.59
CA ARG A 101 -28.35 -29.27 -2.81
C ARG A 101 -28.59 -28.46 -4.06
N ALA A 102 -28.09 -27.23 -4.14
CA ALA A 102 -28.36 -26.33 -5.27
C ALA A 102 -27.92 -26.93 -6.60
N PHE A 103 -26.80 -27.66 -6.65
CA PHE A 103 -26.25 -28.36 -7.82
C PHE A 103 -26.13 -29.89 -7.58
N TYR A 104 -26.97 -30.45 -6.69
CA TYR A 104 -26.95 -31.87 -6.40
C TYR A 104 -27.19 -32.70 -7.66
N CYS A 105 -26.39 -33.74 -7.90
CA CYS A 105 -26.44 -34.59 -9.10
C CYS A 105 -26.32 -33.85 -10.43
N CYS A 106 -25.56 -32.76 -10.51
CA CYS A 106 -25.13 -32.16 -11.78
C CYS A 106 -23.95 -32.96 -12.34
N GLU A 107 -24.22 -34.19 -12.81
CA GLU A 107 -23.20 -35.19 -13.15
C GLU A 107 -22.16 -34.73 -14.20
N GLN A 108 -22.57 -33.90 -15.17
CA GLN A 108 -21.73 -33.37 -16.24
C GLN A 108 -21.04 -32.05 -15.87
N LEU A 109 -21.19 -31.53 -14.64
CA LEU A 109 -20.60 -30.27 -14.21
C LEU A 109 -19.08 -30.43 -14.09
N LYS A 110 -18.34 -29.86 -15.05
CA LYS A 110 -16.88 -29.96 -15.20
C LYS A 110 -16.14 -28.83 -14.53
N THR A 111 -16.72 -27.63 -14.61
CA THR A 111 -16.12 -26.38 -14.15
C THR A 111 -17.05 -25.64 -13.24
N VAL A 112 -16.56 -25.32 -12.04
CA VAL A 112 -17.19 -24.46 -11.07
C VAL A 112 -16.21 -23.35 -10.73
N THR A 113 -16.60 -22.11 -11.00
CA THR A 113 -15.84 -20.91 -10.60
C THR A 113 -16.66 -20.19 -9.54
N LEU A 114 -16.10 -20.06 -8.34
CA LEU A 114 -16.69 -19.34 -7.21
C LEU A 114 -16.08 -17.94 -7.12
N ASN A 115 -16.75 -17.00 -6.48
CA ASN A 115 -16.27 -15.64 -6.26
C ASN A 115 -15.95 -15.41 -4.76
N GLU A 116 -15.12 -14.43 -4.46
CA GLU A 116 -14.66 -14.12 -3.09
C GLU A 116 -15.74 -13.43 -2.21
N SER A 117 -16.86 -13.01 -2.79
CA SER A 117 -17.99 -12.43 -2.03
C SER A 117 -18.86 -13.49 -1.35
N MET A 118 -18.59 -14.76 -1.64
CA MET A 118 -19.40 -15.85 -1.10
C MET A 118 -19.12 -16.06 0.39
N SER A 119 -20.19 -16.14 1.17
CA SER A 119 -20.16 -16.41 2.62
C SER A 119 -20.75 -17.78 3.01
N TYR A 120 -21.46 -18.41 2.10
CA TYR A 120 -22.10 -19.71 2.41
C TYR A 120 -22.27 -20.62 1.19
N ILE A 121 -21.88 -21.89 1.36
CA ILE A 121 -22.16 -22.99 0.44
C ILE A 121 -22.85 -24.09 1.24
N GLY A 122 -24.08 -24.42 0.85
CA GLY A 122 -25.00 -25.28 1.60
C GLY A 122 -24.62 -26.76 1.63
N VAL A 123 -25.32 -27.49 2.47
CA VAL A 123 -25.20 -28.96 2.62
C VAL A 123 -25.48 -29.66 1.29
N SER A 124 -24.59 -30.58 0.88
CA SER A 124 -24.69 -31.32 -0.39
C SER A 124 -24.82 -30.42 -1.63
N ALA A 125 -24.37 -29.17 -1.60
CA ALA A 125 -24.59 -28.22 -2.69
C ALA A 125 -24.06 -28.71 -4.04
N PHE A 126 -22.95 -29.42 -4.07
CA PHE A 126 -22.33 -30.01 -5.25
C PHE A 126 -22.18 -31.54 -5.14
N ASP A 127 -22.96 -32.18 -4.27
CA ASP A 127 -22.93 -33.64 -4.11
C ASP A 127 -23.22 -34.32 -5.46
N SER A 128 -22.44 -35.33 -5.78
CA SER A 128 -22.56 -36.14 -7.01
C SER A 128 -22.31 -35.36 -8.31
N CYS A 129 -21.53 -34.29 -8.26
CA CYS A 129 -20.96 -33.62 -9.46
C CYS A 129 -19.77 -34.46 -9.97
N ALA A 130 -20.03 -35.60 -10.57
CA ALA A 130 -19.03 -36.63 -10.87
C ALA A 130 -17.94 -36.19 -11.87
N SER A 131 -18.25 -35.21 -12.73
CA SER A 131 -17.31 -34.70 -13.75
C SER A 131 -16.42 -33.55 -13.26
N LEU A 132 -16.65 -33.00 -12.05
CA LEU A 132 -15.89 -31.90 -11.49
C LEU A 132 -14.44 -32.34 -11.21
N LYS A 133 -13.46 -31.60 -11.78
CA LYS A 133 -12.03 -31.94 -11.67
C LYS A 133 -11.27 -31.16 -10.62
N LYS A 134 -11.62 -29.89 -10.46
CA LYS A 134 -10.95 -28.96 -9.55
C LYS A 134 -11.99 -28.04 -8.91
N ILE A 135 -11.77 -27.69 -7.67
CA ILE A 135 -12.50 -26.65 -6.98
C ILE A 135 -11.55 -25.77 -6.17
N THR A 136 -11.73 -24.47 -6.31
CA THR A 136 -11.08 -23.45 -5.48
C THR A 136 -12.18 -22.85 -4.60
N LEU A 137 -12.02 -22.95 -3.28
CA LEU A 137 -12.98 -22.41 -2.33
C LEU A 137 -12.66 -20.93 -2.05
N PRO A 138 -13.69 -20.07 -1.93
CA PRO A 138 -13.49 -18.65 -1.61
C PRO A 138 -13.08 -18.47 -0.15
N SER A 139 -12.31 -17.44 0.14
CA SER A 139 -11.85 -17.11 1.49
C SER A 139 -12.98 -16.58 2.40
N GLY A 140 -14.11 -16.16 1.84
CA GLY A 140 -15.25 -15.63 2.60
C GLY A 140 -16.08 -16.70 3.34
N ILE A 141 -15.86 -18.01 3.08
CA ILE A 141 -16.59 -19.07 3.80
C ILE A 141 -15.82 -19.53 5.04
N GLN A 142 -16.49 -19.67 6.17
CA GLN A 142 -15.87 -20.14 7.42
C GLN A 142 -15.84 -21.65 7.55
N LYS A 143 -16.67 -22.36 6.81
CA LYS A 143 -16.80 -23.81 6.90
C LYS A 143 -17.07 -24.46 5.55
N ILE A 144 -16.60 -25.69 5.41
CA ILE A 144 -16.93 -26.60 4.32
C ILE A 144 -18.08 -27.47 4.81
N SER A 145 -19.28 -27.25 4.26
CA SER A 145 -20.55 -27.85 4.75
C SER A 145 -20.60 -29.36 4.56
N ASN A 146 -21.45 -30.00 5.34
CA ASN A 146 -21.69 -31.46 5.29
C ASN A 146 -21.97 -31.93 3.86
N ALA A 147 -21.23 -32.97 3.43
CA ALA A 147 -21.39 -33.65 2.15
C ALA A 147 -21.31 -32.70 0.91
N VAL A 148 -20.79 -31.50 1.04
CA VAL A 148 -20.90 -30.47 -0.02
C VAL A 148 -20.32 -30.91 -1.37
N PHE A 149 -19.24 -31.69 -1.39
CA PHE A 149 -18.64 -32.32 -2.56
C PHE A 149 -18.63 -33.84 -2.52
N SER A 150 -19.50 -34.43 -1.69
CA SER A 150 -19.64 -35.86 -1.64
C SER A 150 -19.96 -36.42 -3.02
N GLY A 151 -19.42 -37.57 -3.41
CA GLY A 151 -19.68 -38.16 -4.72
C GLY A 151 -19.07 -37.47 -5.94
N CYS A 152 -18.27 -36.41 -5.76
CA CYS A 152 -17.49 -35.80 -6.83
C CYS A 152 -16.33 -36.73 -7.23
N SER A 153 -16.66 -37.87 -7.85
CA SER A 153 -15.69 -38.95 -8.12
C SER A 153 -14.55 -38.55 -9.07
N GLY A 154 -14.77 -37.55 -9.89
CA GLY A 154 -13.78 -36.96 -10.79
C GLY A 154 -12.85 -35.93 -10.17
N LEU A 155 -13.11 -35.49 -8.93
CA LEU A 155 -12.37 -34.42 -8.30
C LEU A 155 -10.92 -34.84 -7.99
N GLU A 156 -9.98 -34.13 -8.56
CA GLU A 156 -8.53 -34.38 -8.48
C GLU A 156 -7.84 -33.39 -7.57
N GLU A 157 -8.33 -32.13 -7.52
CA GLU A 157 -7.71 -31.04 -6.78
C GLU A 157 -8.74 -30.19 -6.02
N VAL A 158 -8.43 -29.89 -4.78
CA VAL A 158 -9.18 -28.96 -3.92
C VAL A 158 -8.21 -27.96 -3.33
N LEU A 159 -8.50 -26.66 -3.53
CA LEU A 159 -7.77 -25.57 -2.89
C LEU A 159 -8.64 -25.00 -1.76
N ILE A 160 -8.15 -25.15 -0.53
CA ILE A 160 -8.81 -24.71 0.71
C ILE A 160 -8.01 -23.52 1.23
N PRO A 161 -8.59 -22.30 1.31
CA PRO A 161 -7.89 -21.12 1.79
C PRO A 161 -7.75 -21.11 3.32
N GLU A 162 -6.80 -20.34 3.83
CA GLU A 162 -6.82 -19.96 5.25
C GLU A 162 -8.12 -19.21 5.58
N GLY A 163 -8.52 -19.20 6.86
CA GLY A 163 -9.80 -18.66 7.32
C GLY A 163 -10.90 -19.69 7.50
N ILE A 164 -10.83 -20.87 6.84
CA ILE A 164 -11.77 -21.96 7.07
C ILE A 164 -11.44 -22.63 8.41
N SER A 165 -12.43 -22.66 9.32
CA SER A 165 -12.28 -23.22 10.66
C SER A 165 -12.78 -24.68 10.78
N THR A 166 -13.69 -25.10 9.92
CA THR A 166 -14.35 -26.40 10.02
C THR A 166 -14.55 -27.07 8.67
N ILE A 167 -14.24 -28.37 8.60
CA ILE A 167 -14.65 -29.27 7.51
C ILE A 167 -15.66 -30.23 8.11
N GLU A 168 -16.92 -30.12 7.69
CA GLU A 168 -18.02 -30.94 8.25
C GLU A 168 -18.00 -32.40 7.72
N ASP A 169 -18.86 -33.26 8.29
CA ASP A 169 -18.90 -34.69 7.96
C ASP A 169 -19.10 -34.91 6.45
N ASN A 170 -18.45 -35.94 5.93
CA ASN A 170 -18.59 -36.42 4.55
C ASN A 170 -18.27 -35.39 3.44
N ALA A 171 -17.70 -34.27 3.78
CA ALA A 171 -17.52 -33.11 2.86
C ALA A 171 -16.95 -33.51 1.50
N PHE A 172 -15.97 -34.43 1.47
CA PHE A 172 -15.35 -34.99 0.25
C PHE A 172 -15.42 -36.50 0.20
N GLN A 173 -16.46 -37.09 0.81
CA GLN A 173 -16.66 -38.54 0.76
C GLN A 173 -16.92 -38.98 -0.68
N PHE A 174 -16.43 -40.14 -1.10
CA PHE A 174 -16.54 -40.69 -2.45
C PHE A 174 -15.82 -39.92 -3.56
N CYS A 175 -14.94 -38.95 -3.24
CA CYS A 175 -14.07 -38.31 -4.21
C CYS A 175 -12.90 -39.24 -4.59
N SER A 176 -13.17 -40.27 -5.39
CA SER A 176 -12.20 -41.35 -5.63
C SER A 176 -10.93 -40.96 -6.37
N SER A 177 -10.97 -39.88 -7.14
CA SER A 177 -9.81 -39.34 -7.86
C SER A 177 -8.93 -38.42 -6.99
N LEU A 178 -9.43 -37.93 -5.87
CA LEU A 178 -8.71 -37.04 -4.97
C LEU A 178 -7.66 -37.86 -4.20
N LYS A 179 -6.38 -37.50 -4.35
CA LYS A 179 -5.24 -38.24 -3.75
C LYS A 179 -4.54 -37.49 -2.66
N ASN A 180 -4.65 -36.17 -2.65
CA ASN A 180 -4.07 -35.33 -1.62
C ASN A 180 -4.97 -34.12 -1.35
N VAL A 181 -5.02 -33.69 -0.10
CA VAL A 181 -5.66 -32.44 0.31
C VAL A 181 -4.74 -31.73 1.28
N ARG A 182 -4.39 -30.49 0.96
CA ARG A 182 -3.71 -29.60 1.90
C ARG A 182 -4.77 -28.95 2.80
N ILE A 183 -4.60 -29.08 4.09
CA ILE A 183 -5.48 -28.54 5.13
C ILE A 183 -4.77 -27.33 5.75
N PRO A 184 -5.40 -26.14 5.70
CA PRO A 184 -4.88 -24.93 6.32
C PRO A 184 -4.72 -25.06 7.84
N TYR A 185 -3.84 -24.23 8.39
CA TYR A 185 -3.63 -24.15 9.85
C TYR A 185 -4.89 -23.70 10.61
N THR A 186 -5.71 -22.85 9.99
CA THR A 186 -6.94 -22.32 10.58
C THR A 186 -8.02 -23.37 10.83
N VAL A 187 -7.94 -24.56 10.19
CA VAL A 187 -8.91 -25.63 10.38
C VAL A 187 -8.76 -26.24 11.77
N LYS A 188 -9.77 -26.08 12.63
CA LYS A 188 -9.81 -26.59 14.01
C LYS A 188 -10.53 -27.93 14.14
N THR A 189 -11.49 -28.21 13.23
CA THR A 189 -12.27 -29.46 13.27
C THR A 189 -12.44 -30.07 11.90
N ILE A 190 -12.32 -31.40 11.81
CA ILE A 190 -12.57 -32.19 10.61
C ILE A 190 -13.54 -33.31 11.00
N GLY A 191 -14.70 -33.35 10.36
CA GLY A 191 -15.80 -34.24 10.64
C GLY A 191 -15.55 -35.69 10.23
N GLU A 192 -16.53 -36.56 10.57
CA GLU A 192 -16.43 -37.99 10.27
C GLU A 192 -16.43 -38.22 8.75
N LYS A 193 -15.48 -39.03 8.28
CA LYS A 193 -15.32 -39.39 6.85
C LYS A 193 -15.23 -38.20 5.89
N ALA A 194 -14.85 -37.05 6.39
CA ALA A 194 -14.79 -35.84 5.60
C ALA A 194 -13.83 -35.96 4.41
N LEU A 195 -12.70 -36.68 4.61
CA LEU A 195 -11.61 -36.76 3.63
C LEU A 195 -11.12 -38.22 3.49
N GLY A 196 -10.74 -38.60 2.27
CA GLY A 196 -10.04 -39.87 2.00
C GLY A 196 -10.90 -41.11 1.96
N TYR A 197 -12.21 -40.99 2.06
CA TYR A 197 -13.13 -42.13 2.05
C TYR A 197 -13.82 -42.31 0.69
N GLY A 198 -13.69 -43.50 0.12
CA GLY A 198 -14.32 -43.92 -1.13
C GLY A 198 -15.50 -44.84 -0.89
N ASN A 199 -15.83 -45.65 -1.91
CA ASN A 199 -16.97 -46.58 -1.90
C ASN A 199 -16.94 -47.52 -0.69
N ARG A 200 -18.14 -47.78 -0.12
CA ARG A 200 -18.38 -48.66 1.02
C ARG A 200 -17.63 -48.21 2.30
N GLY A 201 -17.36 -46.93 2.45
CA GLY A 201 -16.64 -46.38 3.60
C GLY A 201 -15.17 -46.84 3.72
N LYS A 202 -14.57 -47.31 2.61
CA LYS A 202 -13.15 -47.71 2.57
C LYS A 202 -12.26 -46.49 2.22
N LEU A 203 -11.07 -46.47 2.79
CA LEU A 203 -10.06 -45.47 2.43
C LEU A 203 -9.67 -45.57 0.96
N ILE A 204 -9.48 -44.41 0.33
CA ILE A 204 -8.90 -44.28 -1.03
C ILE A 204 -7.46 -44.67 -0.96
N SER A 205 -7.04 -45.65 -1.80
CA SER A 205 -5.66 -46.08 -1.83
C SER A 205 -4.71 -44.96 -2.19
N GLY A 206 -3.68 -44.74 -1.36
CA GLY A 206 -2.66 -43.71 -1.53
C GLY A 206 -3.15 -42.29 -1.23
N PHE A 207 -4.28 -42.15 -0.57
CA PHE A 207 -4.73 -40.80 -0.12
C PHE A 207 -3.83 -40.26 0.98
N THR A 208 -3.50 -39.00 0.90
CA THR A 208 -2.61 -38.29 1.84
C THR A 208 -3.27 -36.99 2.29
N VAL A 209 -3.15 -36.67 3.56
CA VAL A 209 -3.46 -35.34 4.10
C VAL A 209 -2.13 -34.59 4.25
N THR A 210 -2.07 -33.40 3.71
CA THR A 210 -0.94 -32.47 3.89
C THR A 210 -1.37 -31.39 4.87
N GLY A 211 -0.57 -31.09 5.88
CA GLY A 211 -0.90 -30.09 6.89
C GLY A 211 0.22 -29.89 7.91
N TYR A 212 -0.06 -29.10 8.93
CA TYR A 212 0.93 -28.77 9.96
C TYR A 212 0.88 -29.75 11.15
N ASP A 213 2.03 -29.92 11.84
CA ASP A 213 2.13 -30.75 13.02
C ASP A 213 1.29 -30.21 14.19
N GLY A 214 0.72 -31.09 15.01
CA GLY A 214 -0.12 -30.71 16.15
C GLY A 214 -1.54 -30.23 15.79
N THR A 215 -1.88 -30.11 14.50
CA THR A 215 -3.17 -29.57 14.04
C THR A 215 -4.26 -30.64 13.90
N ALA A 216 -5.50 -30.17 13.65
CA ALA A 216 -6.63 -31.05 13.33
C ALA A 216 -6.35 -31.95 12.11
N ALA A 217 -5.56 -31.48 11.14
CA ALA A 217 -5.16 -32.25 9.97
C ALA A 217 -4.33 -33.49 10.35
N GLN A 218 -3.29 -33.32 11.18
CA GLN A 218 -2.48 -34.43 11.68
C GLN A 218 -3.31 -35.41 12.53
N LYS A 219 -4.13 -34.85 13.44
CA LYS A 219 -5.01 -35.67 14.28
C LYS A 219 -5.98 -36.50 13.44
N TYR A 220 -6.65 -35.87 12.47
CA TYR A 220 -7.58 -36.57 11.57
C TYR A 220 -6.89 -37.70 10.79
N ALA A 221 -5.69 -37.42 10.24
CA ALA A 221 -4.92 -38.41 9.52
C ALA A 221 -4.55 -39.62 10.42
N ALA A 222 -4.10 -39.36 11.65
CA ALA A 222 -3.74 -40.39 12.63
C ALA A 222 -4.96 -41.25 13.04
N ASP A 223 -6.07 -40.61 13.41
CA ASP A 223 -7.31 -41.27 13.86
C ASP A 223 -7.87 -42.18 12.76
N ASN A 224 -7.75 -41.78 11.48
CA ASN A 224 -8.26 -42.49 10.34
C ASN A 224 -7.24 -43.37 9.61
N LYS A 225 -6.00 -43.46 10.12
CA LYS A 225 -4.88 -44.22 9.50
C LYS A 225 -4.58 -43.81 8.06
N ILE A 226 -4.68 -42.50 7.79
CA ILE A 226 -4.35 -41.86 6.53
C ILE A 226 -2.88 -41.40 6.59
N SER A 227 -2.17 -41.49 5.48
CA SER A 227 -0.82 -40.91 5.36
C SER A 227 -0.86 -39.41 5.59
N PHE A 228 0.07 -38.91 6.41
CA PHE A 228 0.22 -37.49 6.70
C PHE A 228 1.54 -36.96 6.14
N ASN A 229 1.47 -35.85 5.40
CA ASN A 229 2.62 -35.11 4.92
C ASN A 229 2.73 -33.81 5.71
N SER A 230 3.73 -33.73 6.59
CA SER A 230 3.94 -32.58 7.47
C SER A 230 4.50 -31.39 6.70
N LEU A 231 3.93 -30.21 6.95
CA LEU A 231 4.46 -28.89 6.54
C LEU A 231 5.34 -28.26 7.63
N GLY A 232 5.60 -28.99 8.72
CA GLY A 232 6.39 -28.53 9.86
C GLY A 232 5.53 -28.03 11.03
N ASP A 233 6.23 -27.48 12.02
CA ASP A 233 5.58 -26.89 13.21
C ASP A 233 4.91 -25.57 12.85
N PRO A 234 3.60 -25.42 13.04
CA PRO A 234 2.90 -24.18 12.75
C PRO A 234 3.24 -23.06 13.75
N LEU A 235 3.85 -23.39 14.88
CA LEU A 235 4.31 -22.45 15.91
C LEU A 235 5.83 -22.27 15.88
N ALA A 236 6.47 -22.63 14.78
CA ALA A 236 7.90 -22.39 14.61
C ALA A 236 8.21 -20.89 14.80
N LYS A 237 9.19 -20.59 15.66
CA LYS A 237 9.63 -19.21 15.93
C LYS A 237 10.82 -18.78 15.06
N SER A 238 11.29 -19.61 14.17
CA SER A 238 12.36 -19.28 13.22
C SER A 238 12.40 -20.22 12.04
N GLY A 239 12.99 -19.78 10.93
CA GLY A 239 13.16 -20.59 9.74
C GLY A 239 13.99 -19.90 8.67
N ASN A 240 14.24 -20.63 7.57
CA ASN A 240 14.96 -20.13 6.42
C ASN A 240 13.99 -19.94 5.23
N LEU A 241 14.07 -18.81 4.55
CA LEU A 241 13.41 -18.59 3.26
C LEU A 241 14.35 -18.92 2.09
N SER A 242 15.66 -18.73 2.29
CA SER A 242 16.70 -19.08 1.35
C SER A 242 18.03 -19.31 2.11
N ASP A 243 19.11 -19.63 1.39
CA ASP A 243 20.46 -19.71 1.96
C ASP A 243 20.97 -18.38 2.54
N LYS A 244 20.33 -17.26 2.18
CA LYS A 244 20.75 -15.89 2.56
C LYS A 244 19.71 -15.11 3.35
N LEU A 245 18.51 -15.62 3.50
CA LEU A 245 17.40 -14.94 4.16
C LEU A 245 16.73 -15.87 5.17
N THR A 246 16.74 -15.46 6.42
CA THR A 246 16.10 -16.15 7.54
C THR A 246 15.04 -15.26 8.19
N TRP A 247 14.13 -15.86 8.93
CA TRP A 247 13.17 -15.16 9.75
C TRP A 247 13.17 -15.74 11.18
N LYS A 248 12.82 -14.90 12.13
CA LYS A 248 12.57 -15.30 13.54
C LYS A 248 11.46 -14.47 14.12
N ILE A 249 10.74 -15.05 15.09
CA ILE A 249 9.82 -14.34 15.98
C ILE A 249 10.50 -14.25 17.32
N ASP A 250 10.69 -13.05 17.84
CA ASP A 250 11.31 -12.80 19.14
C ASP A 250 10.35 -13.04 20.31
N ASP A 251 10.81 -12.81 21.55
CA ASP A 251 10.00 -13.04 22.74
C ASP A 251 8.88 -12.00 22.90
N GLU A 252 8.98 -10.85 22.24
CA GLU A 252 7.96 -9.80 22.18
C GLU A 252 6.97 -10.01 21.00
N SER A 253 7.05 -11.13 20.29
CA SER A 253 6.22 -11.44 19.10
C SER A 253 6.48 -10.54 17.87
N ASN A 254 7.69 -10.00 17.73
CA ASN A 254 8.10 -9.29 16.53
C ASN A 254 8.67 -10.27 15.51
N LEU A 255 8.20 -10.18 14.27
CA LEU A 255 8.73 -10.96 13.14
C LEU A 255 9.93 -10.21 12.55
N VAL A 256 11.11 -10.82 12.62
CA VAL A 256 12.36 -10.23 12.15
C VAL A 256 12.91 -11.02 10.98
N PHE A 257 13.13 -10.37 9.86
CA PHE A 257 13.83 -10.95 8.70
C PHE A 257 15.28 -10.48 8.70
N VAL A 258 16.20 -11.43 8.60
CA VAL A 258 17.65 -11.17 8.65
C VAL A 258 18.30 -11.75 7.40
N GLY A 259 19.08 -10.91 6.70
CA GLY A 259 19.80 -11.30 5.51
C GLY A 259 19.39 -10.54 4.27
N SER A 260 19.53 -11.15 3.09
CA SER A 260 19.35 -10.48 1.80
C SER A 260 18.55 -11.32 0.82
N GLY A 261 17.83 -10.62 -0.08
CA GLY A 261 17.11 -11.23 -1.17
C GLY A 261 15.61 -10.96 -1.13
N GLU A 262 14.84 -11.92 -1.61
CA GLU A 262 13.40 -11.78 -1.82
C GLU A 262 12.61 -12.56 -0.77
N ILE A 263 11.57 -11.96 -0.19
CA ILE A 263 10.52 -12.71 0.50
C ILE A 263 9.63 -13.31 -0.60
N PRO A 264 9.42 -14.65 -0.61
CA PRO A 264 8.69 -15.32 -1.69
C PRO A 264 7.24 -14.88 -1.85
N ASP A 265 6.68 -15.10 -3.04
CA ASP A 265 5.24 -15.00 -3.25
C ASP A 265 4.53 -16.21 -2.61
N TYR A 266 3.43 -15.92 -1.93
CA TYR A 266 2.50 -16.89 -1.36
C TYR A 266 1.10 -16.71 -1.94
N SER A 267 0.16 -17.49 -1.48
CA SER A 267 -1.26 -17.37 -1.78
C SER A 267 -2.08 -17.67 -0.53
N LEU A 268 -3.36 -17.39 -0.55
CA LEU A 268 -4.29 -17.77 0.55
C LEU A 268 -4.34 -19.28 0.79
N TYR A 269 -3.80 -20.08 -0.13
CA TYR A 269 -3.84 -21.54 -0.07
C TYR A 269 -2.52 -22.16 0.41
N ASP A 270 -1.47 -21.35 0.56
CA ASP A 270 -0.15 -21.81 1.03
C ASP A 270 0.60 -20.68 1.76
N MET A 271 -0.06 -20.05 2.70
CA MET A 271 0.52 -18.96 3.49
C MET A 271 1.73 -19.42 4.31
N PRO A 272 2.70 -18.54 4.55
CA PRO A 272 3.90 -18.87 5.31
C PRO A 272 3.59 -19.14 6.79
N VAL A 273 4.36 -20.08 7.36
CA VAL A 273 4.17 -20.51 8.75
C VAL A 273 4.38 -19.40 9.77
N TYR A 274 5.22 -18.43 9.49
CA TYR A 274 5.47 -17.29 10.40
C TYR A 274 4.28 -16.35 10.60
N LEU A 275 3.22 -16.50 9.79
CA LEU A 275 1.97 -15.76 9.98
C LEU A 275 0.94 -16.50 10.87
N ASN A 276 1.30 -17.67 11.42
CA ASN A 276 0.40 -18.48 12.26
C ASN A 276 0.42 -18.06 13.74
N GLY A 277 0.52 -16.78 14.05
CA GLY A 277 0.54 -16.29 15.43
C GLY A 277 0.16 -14.83 15.52
N ASP A 278 -0.04 -14.36 16.74
CA ASP A 278 -0.30 -12.95 17.00
C ASP A 278 1.05 -12.20 16.94
N LEU A 279 1.29 -11.54 15.82
CA LEU A 279 2.49 -10.74 15.57
C LEU A 279 2.20 -9.28 15.94
N LEU A 280 3.14 -8.64 16.65
CA LEU A 280 3.04 -7.22 17.02
C LEU A 280 3.67 -6.30 15.98
N SER A 281 4.81 -6.71 15.41
CA SER A 281 5.51 -5.91 14.41
C SER A 281 6.29 -6.75 13.42
N VAL A 282 6.77 -6.12 12.35
CA VAL A 282 7.70 -6.72 11.38
C VAL A 282 8.90 -5.84 11.19
N SER A 283 10.09 -6.40 11.30
CA SER A 283 11.36 -5.77 10.99
C SER A 283 12.02 -6.43 9.79
N LEU A 284 12.44 -5.61 8.82
CA LEU A 284 13.06 -6.06 7.58
C LEU A 284 14.54 -5.65 7.54
N ASP A 285 15.42 -6.59 7.16
CA ASP A 285 16.81 -6.24 6.86
C ASP A 285 16.89 -5.29 5.66
N LYS A 286 17.82 -4.32 5.73
CA LYS A 286 18.08 -3.31 4.67
C LYS A 286 18.43 -3.92 3.30
N ALA A 287 18.77 -5.21 3.24
CA ALA A 287 19.15 -5.91 2.02
C ALA A 287 18.03 -6.74 1.39
N ILE A 288 16.80 -6.59 1.87
CA ILE A 288 15.61 -7.20 1.26
C ILE A 288 15.22 -6.39 0.03
N THR A 289 14.96 -7.10 -1.09
CA THR A 289 14.70 -6.49 -2.40
C THR A 289 13.27 -6.70 -2.89
N LYS A 290 12.53 -7.65 -2.32
CA LYS A 290 11.13 -7.92 -2.69
C LYS A 290 10.31 -8.33 -1.49
N LEU A 291 9.08 -7.81 -1.41
CA LEU A 291 8.02 -8.36 -0.56
C LEU A 291 7.06 -9.15 -1.46
N GLY A 292 7.02 -10.46 -1.28
CA GLY A 292 6.18 -11.34 -2.09
C GLY A 292 4.68 -11.16 -1.86
N ALA A 293 3.86 -11.61 -2.80
CA ALA A 293 2.41 -11.60 -2.66
C ALA A 293 1.99 -12.39 -1.40
N TYR A 294 1.01 -11.87 -0.65
CA TYR A 294 0.45 -12.49 0.58
C TYR A 294 1.50 -12.86 1.65
N SER A 295 2.67 -12.22 1.64
CA SER A 295 3.81 -12.63 2.48
C SER A 295 3.76 -12.07 3.90
N LEU A 296 3.09 -10.95 4.14
CA LEU A 296 3.08 -10.21 5.41
C LEU A 296 1.66 -9.76 5.76
N ILE A 297 0.72 -10.70 5.71
CA ILE A 297 -0.68 -10.47 6.11
C ILE A 297 -0.75 -10.47 7.62
N MET A 298 -0.91 -9.28 8.19
CA MET A 298 -1.01 -9.08 9.63
C MET A 298 -1.76 -7.78 9.93
N ASP A 299 -2.33 -7.72 11.13
CA ASP A 299 -2.96 -6.50 11.63
C ASP A 299 -1.88 -5.56 12.18
N CYS A 300 -1.56 -4.54 11.41
CA CYS A 300 -0.67 -3.46 11.83
C CYS A 300 -1.12 -2.16 11.16
N GLU A 301 -0.88 -1.05 11.85
CA GLU A 301 -1.27 0.28 11.37
C GLU A 301 -0.16 0.95 10.57
N LEU A 302 1.10 0.57 10.82
CA LEU A 302 2.28 1.20 10.25
C LEU A 302 3.28 0.15 9.75
N PHE A 303 3.85 0.35 8.55
CA PHE A 303 4.84 -0.55 8.00
C PHE A 303 5.94 0.20 7.24
N TYR A 304 7.19 -0.05 7.63
CA TYR A 304 8.36 0.49 6.95
C TYR A 304 8.81 -0.39 5.79
N VAL A 305 8.95 0.21 4.63
CA VAL A 305 9.48 -0.42 3.42
C VAL A 305 10.84 0.19 3.07
N GLY A 306 11.89 -0.61 3.16
CA GLY A 306 13.25 -0.19 2.87
C GLY A 306 13.48 0.27 1.43
N GLU A 307 14.47 1.13 1.23
CA GLU A 307 14.79 1.73 -0.08
C GLU A 307 15.12 0.70 -1.16
N LYS A 308 15.70 -0.45 -0.78
CA LYS A 308 16.11 -1.51 -1.72
C LYS A 308 14.98 -2.41 -2.18
N VAL A 309 13.77 -2.23 -1.65
CA VAL A 309 12.61 -3.01 -2.10
C VAL A 309 12.17 -2.53 -3.48
N ASP A 310 12.45 -3.31 -4.50
CA ASP A 310 12.13 -3.00 -5.91
C ASP A 310 10.68 -3.34 -6.26
N SER A 311 10.06 -4.29 -5.56
CA SER A 311 8.70 -4.75 -5.84
C SER A 311 7.97 -5.23 -4.59
N ILE A 312 6.65 -4.97 -4.58
CA ILE A 312 5.71 -5.43 -3.55
C ILE A 312 4.58 -6.15 -4.26
N GLY A 313 4.38 -7.41 -3.91
CA GLY A 313 3.41 -8.31 -4.52
C GLY A 313 1.96 -7.98 -4.12
N GLU A 314 1.01 -8.67 -4.76
CA GLU A 314 -0.41 -8.51 -4.47
C GLU A 314 -0.69 -8.78 -2.99
N LYS A 315 -1.36 -7.84 -2.31
CA LYS A 315 -1.77 -7.96 -0.90
C LYS A 315 -0.62 -8.39 0.04
N ALA A 316 0.60 -7.96 -0.26
CA ALA A 316 1.77 -8.32 0.53
C ALA A 316 1.73 -7.70 1.94
N ILE A 317 1.26 -6.46 2.05
CA ILE A 317 1.15 -5.67 3.29
C ILE A 317 -0.16 -4.89 3.33
N GLY A 318 -0.62 -4.48 4.52
CA GLY A 318 -1.83 -3.68 4.72
C GLY A 318 -3.15 -4.47 4.65
N TYR A 319 -3.06 -5.79 4.81
CA TYR A 319 -4.20 -6.69 4.86
C TYR A 319 -4.11 -7.62 6.06
N HIS A 320 -5.23 -7.94 6.67
CA HIS A 320 -5.35 -8.88 7.79
C HIS A 320 -6.62 -9.74 7.65
N PHE A 321 -6.72 -10.78 8.46
CA PHE A 321 -7.96 -11.54 8.59
C PHE A 321 -8.82 -10.92 9.68
N ASP A 322 -10.08 -10.60 9.36
CA ASP A 322 -11.06 -10.15 10.35
C ASP A 322 -11.50 -11.32 11.28
N GLU A 323 -12.34 -11.02 12.28
CA GLU A 323 -12.87 -12.01 13.23
C GLU A 323 -13.62 -13.17 12.55
N THR A 324 -14.06 -12.98 11.30
CA THR A 324 -14.74 -14.00 10.51
C THR A 324 -13.77 -14.86 9.69
N GLY A 325 -12.47 -14.55 9.70
CA GLY A 325 -11.43 -15.20 8.89
C GLY A 325 -11.42 -14.74 7.44
N LYS A 326 -12.11 -13.63 7.12
CA LYS A 326 -12.08 -13.03 5.79
C LYS A 326 -10.89 -12.08 5.69
N LEU A 327 -10.14 -12.15 4.59
CA LEU A 327 -9.09 -11.21 4.29
C LEU A 327 -9.69 -9.84 3.97
N VAL A 328 -9.36 -8.84 4.77
CA VAL A 328 -9.82 -7.46 4.63
C VAL A 328 -8.64 -6.52 4.52
N LYS A 329 -8.87 -5.36 3.89
CA LYS A 329 -7.91 -4.26 3.84
C LYS A 329 -7.98 -3.47 5.15
N ASN A 330 -6.83 -3.08 5.70
CA ASN A 330 -6.78 -2.10 6.77
C ASN A 330 -6.82 -0.69 6.15
N ASP A 331 -7.90 0.05 6.37
CA ASP A 331 -8.09 1.38 5.76
C ASP A 331 -7.26 2.47 6.44
N ASP A 332 -6.80 2.24 7.68
CA ASP A 332 -5.95 3.16 8.45
C ASP A 332 -4.44 2.86 8.27
N PHE A 333 -4.09 1.89 7.42
CA PHE A 333 -2.72 1.46 7.21
C PHE A 333 -1.85 2.53 6.55
N VAL A 334 -0.71 2.80 7.17
CA VAL A 334 0.29 3.76 6.71
C VAL A 334 1.56 3.03 6.26
N ILE A 335 2.02 3.35 5.06
CA ILE A 335 3.29 2.85 4.52
C ILE A 335 4.35 3.95 4.67
N LEU A 336 5.38 3.66 5.45
CA LEU A 336 6.60 4.46 5.50
C LEU A 336 7.56 4.01 4.41
N GLY A 337 8.09 4.94 3.63
CA GLY A 337 9.03 4.60 2.58
C GLY A 337 9.60 5.82 1.85
N TYR A 338 10.50 5.57 0.92
CA TYR A 338 11.11 6.63 0.12
C TYR A 338 10.27 6.97 -1.11
N LYS A 339 10.23 8.25 -1.50
CA LYS A 339 9.56 8.69 -2.73
C LYS A 339 10.14 8.01 -3.97
N LYS A 340 9.30 7.77 -4.98
CA LYS A 340 9.64 7.13 -6.26
C LYS A 340 10.04 5.65 -6.15
N THR A 341 9.80 5.01 -5.01
CA THR A 341 10.07 3.58 -4.77
C THR A 341 8.85 2.69 -5.02
N ALA A 342 9.03 1.38 -4.83
CA ALA A 342 7.92 0.42 -4.85
C ALA A 342 6.89 0.69 -3.75
N ALA A 343 7.31 1.22 -2.59
CA ALA A 343 6.44 1.58 -1.47
C ALA A 343 5.37 2.60 -1.87
N GLU A 344 5.78 3.73 -2.46
CA GLU A 344 4.85 4.78 -2.92
C GLU A 344 3.88 4.26 -3.98
N LYS A 345 4.40 3.52 -4.99
CA LYS A 345 3.57 2.93 -6.05
C LYS A 345 2.54 1.93 -5.52
N TYR A 346 2.94 1.12 -4.55
CA TYR A 346 2.03 0.15 -3.93
C TYR A 346 0.95 0.84 -3.10
N ALA A 347 1.32 1.87 -2.32
CA ALA A 347 0.36 2.69 -1.57
C ALA A 347 -0.67 3.34 -2.49
N GLU A 348 -0.23 4.00 -3.58
CA GLU A 348 -1.14 4.60 -4.58
C GLU A 348 -2.07 3.57 -5.22
N ALA A 349 -1.52 2.42 -5.65
CA ALA A 349 -2.29 1.38 -6.35
C ALA A 349 -3.37 0.73 -5.46
N ASN A 350 -3.15 0.66 -4.15
CA ASN A 350 -4.06 0.02 -3.19
C ASN A 350 -4.86 1.05 -2.35
N GLY A 351 -4.61 2.36 -2.51
CA GLY A 351 -5.29 3.41 -1.77
C GLY A 351 -4.94 3.39 -0.28
N PHE A 352 -3.66 3.13 0.05
CA PHE A 352 -3.13 3.28 1.40
C PHE A 352 -2.52 4.68 1.59
N THR A 353 -2.44 5.12 2.83
CA THR A 353 -1.71 6.33 3.19
C THR A 353 -0.21 6.10 3.01
N PHE A 354 0.48 6.99 2.30
CA PHE A 354 1.92 6.96 2.14
C PHE A 354 2.54 8.11 2.90
N MET A 355 3.45 7.81 3.82
CA MET A 355 4.24 8.80 4.57
C MET A 355 5.69 8.72 4.10
N PRO A 356 6.20 9.74 3.39
CA PRO A 356 7.56 9.73 2.87
C PRO A 356 8.60 9.87 3.98
N ILE A 357 9.64 9.03 3.92
CA ILE A 357 10.84 9.17 4.73
C ILE A 357 11.73 10.20 4.04
N VAL A 358 12.22 11.17 4.80
CA VAL A 358 13.01 12.28 4.31
C VAL A 358 14.23 12.54 5.19
N ASP A 359 15.28 13.13 4.62
CA ASP A 359 16.50 13.56 5.29
C ASP A 359 16.54 15.06 5.59
N GLU A 360 15.49 15.80 5.18
CA GLU A 360 15.28 17.20 5.49
C GLU A 360 13.79 17.52 5.59
N GLY A 361 13.43 18.53 6.37
CA GLY A 361 12.04 18.90 6.57
C GLY A 361 11.85 20.19 7.35
N ARG A 362 10.60 20.49 7.68
CA ARG A 362 10.23 21.62 8.53
C ARG A 362 10.16 21.20 9.98
N CYS A 363 10.61 22.08 10.86
CA CYS A 363 10.47 21.91 12.31
C CYS A 363 9.88 23.17 12.98
N GLY A 364 9.10 23.94 12.23
CA GLY A 364 8.41 25.14 12.67
C GLY A 364 7.92 25.99 11.51
N GLU A 365 7.31 27.15 11.77
CA GLU A 365 6.79 28.02 10.72
C GLU A 365 7.90 28.50 9.75
N LYS A 366 9.08 28.87 10.30
CA LYS A 366 10.22 29.41 9.55
C LYS A 366 11.52 28.66 9.84
N SER A 367 11.44 27.51 10.48
CA SER A 367 12.59 26.66 10.81
C SER A 367 12.52 25.33 10.07
N THR A 368 13.71 24.84 9.71
CA THR A 368 13.91 23.60 8.97
C THR A 368 14.98 22.75 9.64
N TRP A 369 14.92 21.47 9.41
CA TRP A 369 15.99 20.54 9.79
C TRP A 369 16.54 19.83 8.56
N SER A 370 17.81 19.41 8.64
CA SER A 370 18.44 18.51 7.68
C SER A 370 19.34 17.52 8.42
N TYR A 371 19.38 16.27 7.97
CA TYR A 371 20.20 15.22 8.54
C TYR A 371 21.22 14.71 7.53
N ASP A 372 22.50 14.76 7.89
CA ASP A 372 23.59 14.18 7.12
C ASP A 372 23.96 12.81 7.69
N ILE A 373 23.62 11.76 6.93
CA ILE A 373 23.86 10.35 7.30
C ILE A 373 25.37 10.06 7.45
N ALA A 374 26.23 10.72 6.65
CA ALA A 374 27.66 10.42 6.67
C ALA A 374 28.38 10.95 7.91
N SER A 375 27.92 12.08 8.44
CA SER A 375 28.46 12.69 9.67
C SER A 375 27.58 12.46 10.90
N GLU A 376 26.48 11.74 10.76
CA GLU A 376 25.46 11.53 11.82
C GLU A 376 25.03 12.87 12.46
N THR A 377 24.90 13.93 11.65
CA THR A 377 24.64 15.30 12.13
C THR A 377 23.26 15.79 11.73
N LEU A 378 22.44 16.14 12.72
CA LEU A 378 21.17 16.83 12.56
C LEU A 378 21.39 18.35 12.71
N THR A 379 21.03 19.13 11.71
CA THR A 379 21.16 20.59 11.71
C THR A 379 19.82 21.27 11.66
N ILE A 380 19.61 22.20 12.58
CA ILE A 380 18.40 23.02 12.67
C ILE A 380 18.75 24.44 12.25
N SER A 381 17.98 24.99 11.31
CA SER A 381 18.22 26.31 10.71
C SER A 381 16.92 27.11 10.59
N GLY A 382 17.05 28.45 10.37
CA GLY A 382 15.92 29.34 10.22
C GLY A 382 15.64 30.19 11.43
N GLU A 383 14.38 30.56 11.67
CA GLU A 383 13.97 31.52 12.71
C GLU A 383 12.82 30.97 13.56
N GLY A 384 12.81 31.33 14.86
CA GLY A 384 11.66 31.11 15.75
C GLY A 384 11.73 29.83 16.57
N ALA A 385 10.58 29.21 16.81
CA ALA A 385 10.42 28.00 17.61
C ALA A 385 10.72 26.74 16.78
N VAL A 386 11.17 25.71 17.46
CA VAL A 386 11.50 24.39 16.89
C VAL A 386 10.77 23.28 17.63
N ASP A 387 10.14 22.43 16.85
CA ASP A 387 9.63 21.14 17.22
C ASP A 387 9.92 20.18 16.05
N ILE A 388 10.68 19.11 16.28
CA ILE A 388 11.08 18.18 15.22
C ILE A 388 9.89 17.40 14.65
N TYR A 389 8.80 17.30 15.41
CA TYR A 389 7.55 16.65 15.03
C TYR A 389 6.52 17.64 14.41
N TYR A 390 6.95 18.84 14.03
CA TYR A 390 6.09 19.90 13.47
C TYR A 390 5.33 19.49 12.21
N ASP A 391 5.92 18.65 11.37
CA ASP A 391 5.30 18.14 10.13
C ASP A 391 5.03 16.66 10.27
N ASP A 392 3.82 16.31 10.65
CA ASP A 392 3.32 14.94 10.82
C ASP A 392 3.04 14.20 9.50
N ASN A 393 3.23 14.85 8.35
CA ASN A 393 3.08 14.23 7.03
C ASN A 393 4.37 13.60 6.48
N VAL A 394 5.49 13.71 7.20
CA VAL A 394 6.77 13.14 6.81
C VAL A 394 7.42 12.44 8.00
N MET A 395 8.16 11.37 7.72
CA MET A 395 8.96 10.68 8.74
C MET A 395 10.43 11.09 8.60
N PRO A 396 11.03 11.75 9.62
CA PRO A 396 12.45 12.01 9.64
C PRO A 396 13.25 10.70 9.66
N CYS A 397 14.20 10.54 8.72
CA CYS A 397 14.97 9.30 8.60
C CYS A 397 15.76 8.94 9.85
N PHE A 398 16.23 9.92 10.60
CA PHE A 398 17.01 9.70 11.82
C PHE A 398 16.18 9.19 13.02
N LEU A 399 14.84 9.16 12.93
CA LEU A 399 13.97 8.51 13.91
C LEU A 399 13.72 7.02 13.56
N MET A 400 14.26 6.53 12.44
CA MET A 400 14.09 5.15 12.01
C MET A 400 15.21 4.25 12.56
N ASP A 401 14.89 2.99 12.81
CA ASP A 401 15.85 1.98 13.24
C ASP A 401 17.07 1.91 12.32
N GLY A 402 18.25 1.91 12.96
CA GLY A 402 19.54 1.82 12.28
C GLY A 402 20.10 3.15 11.77
N TYR A 403 19.50 4.27 12.16
CA TYR A 403 20.09 5.61 12.11
C TYR A 403 20.48 6.05 13.51
N THR A 404 21.53 6.87 13.61
CA THR A 404 22.02 7.41 14.88
C THR A 404 22.36 8.87 14.70
N VAL A 405 22.09 9.70 15.68
CA VAL A 405 22.42 11.12 15.67
C VAL A 405 23.57 11.38 16.63
N GLY A 406 24.77 11.55 16.10
CA GLY A 406 25.95 11.86 16.90
C GLY A 406 26.00 13.32 17.37
N LYS A 407 25.45 14.22 16.54
CA LYS A 407 25.47 15.66 16.82
C LYS A 407 24.21 16.36 16.35
N VAL A 408 23.65 17.24 17.19
CA VAL A 408 22.58 18.16 16.85
C VAL A 408 23.16 19.58 16.89
N ILE A 409 23.04 20.34 15.78
CA ILE A 409 23.48 21.72 15.67
C ILE A 409 22.27 22.63 15.52
N ILE A 410 22.06 23.51 16.48
CA ILE A 410 20.98 24.50 16.47
C ILE A 410 21.60 25.86 16.13
N ASN A 411 21.32 26.37 14.95
CA ASN A 411 21.91 27.58 14.43
C ASN A 411 21.28 28.87 14.99
N GLU A 412 22.00 29.98 14.79
CA GLU A 412 21.48 31.32 15.13
C GLU A 412 20.19 31.63 14.36
N GLY A 413 19.26 32.36 15.02
CA GLY A 413 17.93 32.63 14.53
C GLY A 413 16.85 31.80 15.24
N ILE A 414 17.17 30.60 15.69
CA ILE A 414 16.27 29.79 16.54
C ILE A 414 16.19 30.43 17.91
N THR A 415 14.98 30.64 18.39
CA THR A 415 14.73 31.35 19.66
C THR A 415 14.12 30.47 20.75
N GLU A 416 13.51 29.35 20.36
CA GLU A 416 12.79 28.47 21.28
C GLU A 416 12.90 27.03 20.82
N LEU A 417 13.13 26.11 21.75
CA LEU A 417 12.93 24.68 21.57
C LEU A 417 11.66 24.32 22.35
N ALA A 418 10.68 23.74 21.67
CA ALA A 418 9.42 23.34 22.27
C ALA A 418 9.62 22.26 23.34
N GLU A 419 8.60 21.95 24.12
CA GLU A 419 8.55 20.77 24.95
C GLU A 419 8.72 19.54 24.06
N ASP A 420 9.52 18.56 24.48
CA ASP A 420 9.81 17.31 23.75
C ASP A 420 10.47 17.49 22.36
N ALA A 421 10.96 18.68 22.02
CA ALA A 421 11.39 19.05 20.66
C ALA A 421 12.38 18.06 20.01
N PHE A 422 13.21 17.37 20.79
CA PHE A 422 14.18 16.36 20.32
C PHE A 422 14.08 15.05 21.12
N VAL A 423 12.92 14.74 21.66
CA VAL A 423 12.71 13.45 22.32
C VAL A 423 12.95 12.30 21.34
N ASN A 424 13.52 11.19 21.81
CA ASN A 424 13.93 10.04 20.97
C ASN A 424 15.03 10.32 19.92
N VAL A 425 15.65 11.49 19.94
CA VAL A 425 16.86 11.75 19.16
C VAL A 425 18.06 11.28 19.96
N GLU A 426 18.67 10.17 19.54
CA GLU A 426 19.69 9.48 20.30
C GLU A 426 20.83 8.90 19.44
N ASN A 427 21.89 8.44 20.07
CA ASN A 427 23.06 7.81 19.44
C ASN A 427 23.32 6.39 19.98
N GLY A 428 22.27 5.70 20.42
CA GLY A 428 22.39 4.43 21.12
C GLY A 428 23.27 4.60 22.37
N ASP A 429 24.24 3.71 22.57
CA ASP A 429 25.16 3.76 23.73
C ASP A 429 26.32 4.78 23.58
N LYS A 430 26.33 5.58 22.49
CA LYS A 430 27.38 6.57 22.24
C LYS A 430 26.97 7.96 22.70
N ILE A 431 27.96 8.86 22.80
CA ILE A 431 27.70 10.26 23.13
C ILE A 431 26.92 10.94 22.01
N ILE A 432 25.86 11.66 22.40
CA ILE A 432 25.16 12.63 21.55
C ILE A 432 25.46 14.04 22.04
N THR A 433 25.79 14.95 21.11
CA THR A 433 26.15 16.33 21.43
C THR A 433 25.10 17.28 20.85
N PHE A 434 24.51 18.13 21.69
CA PHE A 434 23.64 19.23 21.28
C PHE A 434 24.38 20.56 21.35
N ARG A 435 24.70 21.13 20.19
CA ARG A 435 25.30 22.47 20.07
C ARG A 435 24.21 23.52 19.91
N VAL A 436 24.03 24.38 20.91
CA VAL A 436 22.94 25.34 21.00
C VAL A 436 23.43 26.78 20.84
N ALA A 437 22.85 27.51 19.86
CA ALA A 437 23.16 28.89 19.57
C ALA A 437 22.77 29.87 20.68
N LYS A 438 23.38 31.08 20.69
CA LYS A 438 23.06 32.16 21.65
C LYS A 438 21.65 32.73 21.50
N SER A 439 21.08 32.63 20.31
CA SER A 439 19.73 33.12 20.02
C SER A 439 18.64 32.35 20.75
N VAL A 440 18.87 31.12 21.18
CA VAL A 440 17.91 30.30 21.92
C VAL A 440 17.71 30.87 23.32
N LYS A 441 16.48 31.31 23.62
CA LYS A 441 16.08 31.94 24.88
C LYS A 441 15.32 31.01 25.81
N THR A 442 14.59 30.05 25.23
CA THR A 442 13.78 29.09 25.99
C THR A 442 14.02 27.67 25.48
N ILE A 443 14.12 26.73 26.40
CA ILE A 443 14.21 25.30 26.13
C ILE A 443 13.14 24.63 26.98
N GLY A 444 12.18 23.98 26.33
CA GLY A 444 11.05 23.31 26.97
C GLY A 444 11.47 22.09 27.79
N SER A 445 10.56 21.56 28.57
CA SER A 445 10.75 20.32 29.34
C SER A 445 11.07 19.18 28.38
N TYR A 446 11.99 18.31 28.75
CA TYR A 446 12.39 17.12 28.00
C TYR A 446 12.88 17.39 26.55
N ALA A 447 13.07 18.65 26.17
CA ALA A 447 13.40 19.04 24.80
C ALA A 447 14.73 18.47 24.30
N ILE A 448 15.72 18.26 25.18
CA ILE A 448 17.07 17.77 24.83
C ILE A 448 17.46 16.63 25.79
N GLY A 449 17.93 15.51 25.23
CA GLY A 449 18.58 14.44 25.98
C GLY A 449 17.61 13.51 26.72
N TYR A 450 16.41 13.34 26.20
CA TYR A 450 15.42 12.41 26.76
C TYR A 450 14.88 11.44 25.72
N VAL A 451 14.53 10.23 26.18
CA VAL A 451 13.85 9.18 25.42
C VAL A 451 12.50 8.94 26.09
N ALA A 452 11.45 8.88 25.30
CA ALA A 452 10.10 8.57 25.76
C ALA A 452 9.89 7.05 25.81
N ASN A 453 9.53 6.55 26.99
CA ASN A 453 9.09 5.18 27.20
C ASN A 453 7.57 5.16 27.38
N TYR A 454 6.87 4.45 26.52
CA TYR A 454 5.41 4.33 26.55
C TYR A 454 5.01 3.12 27.37
N VAL A 455 4.45 3.34 28.54
CA VAL A 455 4.02 2.27 29.46
C VAL A 455 2.51 2.12 29.40
N LEU A 456 2.05 0.91 29.07
CA LEU A 456 0.63 0.58 29.07
C LEU A 456 0.17 0.35 30.52
N ASN A 457 -0.68 1.22 31.06
CA ASN A 457 -1.25 1.10 32.37
C ASN A 457 -2.78 0.91 32.29
N GLY A 458 -3.21 -0.32 32.04
CA GLY A 458 -4.59 -0.64 31.74
C GLY A 458 -4.97 -0.27 30.29
N GLU A 459 -5.93 0.65 30.13
CA GLU A 459 -6.35 1.20 28.81
C GLU A 459 -5.67 2.56 28.53
N GLU A 460 -4.88 3.10 29.44
CA GLU A 460 -4.19 4.38 29.29
C GLU A 460 -2.70 4.16 29.00
N ILE A 461 -2.16 4.96 28.07
CA ILE A 461 -0.73 5.01 27.78
C ILE A 461 -0.14 6.15 28.58
N GLU A 462 0.76 5.83 29.51
CA GLU A 462 1.58 6.80 30.26
C GLU A 462 2.94 6.95 29.57
N VAL A 463 3.42 8.19 29.45
CA VAL A 463 4.75 8.48 28.90
C VAL A 463 5.71 8.73 30.04
N GLU A 464 6.75 7.90 30.15
CA GLU A 464 7.86 8.08 31.07
C GLU A 464 9.08 8.60 30.31
N TYR A 465 9.61 9.76 30.70
CA TYR A 465 10.80 10.32 30.07
C TYR A 465 12.05 9.83 30.79
N ILE A 466 12.89 9.10 30.06
CA ILE A 466 14.15 8.56 30.53
C ILE A 466 15.29 9.48 30.07
N GLN A 467 16.10 9.95 30.98
CA GLN A 467 17.26 10.77 30.69
C GLN A 467 18.37 9.96 30.02
N ASN A 468 18.89 10.44 28.87
CA ASN A 468 20.05 9.86 28.23
C ASN A 468 21.34 10.35 28.92
N GLU A 469 21.99 9.45 29.66
CA GLU A 469 23.24 9.73 30.40
C GLU A 469 24.42 10.09 29.50
N ASN A 470 24.35 9.78 28.18
CA ASN A 470 25.38 10.07 27.20
C ASN A 470 25.15 11.43 26.47
N CYS A 471 24.22 12.27 26.96
CA CYS A 471 23.94 13.57 26.36
C CYS A 471 24.87 14.65 26.88
N VAL A 472 25.49 15.39 25.93
CA VAL A 472 26.35 16.56 26.23
C VAL A 472 25.72 17.79 25.53
N VAL A 473 25.62 18.89 26.28
CA VAL A 473 25.14 20.17 25.76
C VAL A 473 26.33 21.14 25.57
N GLU A 474 26.54 21.58 24.35
CA GLU A 474 27.51 22.64 24.01
C GLU A 474 26.78 23.98 23.85
N GLY A 475 27.31 25.05 24.46
CA GLY A 475 26.68 26.36 24.37
C GLY A 475 27.54 27.46 25.01
N TYR A 476 26.96 28.61 25.26
CA TYR A 476 27.66 29.77 25.77
C TYR A 476 27.26 30.06 27.21
N ASP A 477 28.21 30.65 27.95
CA ASP A 477 27.92 31.08 29.33
C ASP A 477 26.77 32.09 29.39
N GLY A 478 25.88 31.93 30.38
CA GLY A 478 24.76 32.84 30.61
C GLY A 478 23.62 32.68 29.58
N THR A 479 23.51 31.55 28.90
CA THR A 479 22.43 31.23 27.93
C THR A 479 21.49 30.18 28.49
N ALA A 480 20.31 30.06 27.85
CA ALA A 480 19.31 29.05 28.19
C ALA A 480 19.86 27.62 28.12
N ALA A 481 20.81 27.36 27.23
CA ALA A 481 21.47 26.06 27.11
C ALA A 481 22.21 25.66 28.38
N LYS A 482 22.95 26.61 28.98
CA LYS A 482 23.65 26.38 30.25
C LYS A 482 22.70 26.17 31.43
N ASP A 483 21.62 26.98 31.46
CA ASP A 483 20.61 26.87 32.51
C ASP A 483 19.89 25.52 32.42
N TYR A 484 19.51 25.09 31.24
CA TYR A 484 18.87 23.81 30.96
C TYR A 484 19.77 22.63 31.34
N ALA A 485 21.04 22.64 30.88
CA ALA A 485 21.99 21.59 31.21
C ALA A 485 22.21 21.48 32.73
N SER A 486 22.32 22.63 33.40
CA SER A 486 22.48 22.67 34.86
C SER A 486 21.26 22.14 35.62
N ALA A 487 20.06 22.51 35.20
CA ALA A 487 18.82 22.08 35.82
C ALA A 487 18.60 20.56 35.68
N ASN A 488 18.99 20.01 34.53
CA ASN A 488 18.81 18.59 34.20
C ASN A 488 20.07 17.75 34.43
N LYS A 489 21.16 18.35 34.94
CA LYS A 489 22.44 17.68 35.28
C LYS A 489 23.14 17.04 34.06
N PHE A 490 22.97 17.60 32.90
CA PHE A 490 23.75 17.22 31.71
C PHE A 490 25.16 17.83 31.80
N ASP A 491 26.13 17.17 31.18
CA ASP A 491 27.45 17.73 30.94
C ASP A 491 27.35 18.93 30.04
N PHE A 492 27.99 20.05 30.41
CA PHE A 492 27.97 21.29 29.66
C PHE A 492 29.36 21.70 29.19
N VAL A 493 29.54 21.93 27.91
CA VAL A 493 30.75 22.41 27.29
C VAL A 493 30.58 23.86 26.89
N VAL A 494 31.42 24.76 27.43
CA VAL A 494 31.37 26.18 27.10
C VAL A 494 32.08 26.43 25.76
N LEU A 495 31.35 27.03 24.81
CA LEU A 495 31.88 27.46 23.50
C LEU A 495 32.56 28.84 23.63
N ASP A 496 33.72 29.03 23.02
CA ASP A 496 34.44 30.31 22.99
C ASP A 496 33.93 31.14 21.78
N PRO A 497 33.38 32.35 22.02
CA PRO A 497 32.90 33.21 20.94
C PRO A 497 33.97 33.65 19.93
N GLU A 498 35.26 33.60 20.29
CA GLU A 498 36.37 34.01 19.43
C GLU A 498 36.85 32.85 18.55
N THR A 499 36.79 31.60 19.06
CA THR A 499 37.21 30.39 18.33
C THR A 499 36.07 29.64 17.68
N ASP A 500 34.85 29.86 18.14
CA ASP A 500 33.62 29.30 17.61
C ASP A 500 32.59 30.42 17.27
N PRO A 501 32.95 31.41 16.44
CA PRO A 501 32.04 32.48 16.09
C PRO A 501 30.78 31.90 15.40
N PRO A 502 29.62 32.55 15.60
CA PRO A 502 28.46 32.28 14.72
C PRO A 502 28.90 32.59 13.30
N VAL A 503 28.88 31.61 12.45
CA VAL A 503 29.28 31.80 11.06
C VAL A 503 28.15 32.51 10.34
N GLU A 504 28.28 33.82 10.11
CA GLU A 504 27.53 34.52 9.06
C GLU A 504 28.11 34.07 7.71
N ALA A 505 27.63 32.96 7.25
CA ALA A 505 28.00 32.44 5.94
C ALA A 505 27.26 33.20 4.85
N ASP A 506 27.95 33.54 3.80
CA ASP A 506 27.34 34.01 2.57
C ASP A 506 26.80 32.78 1.79
N THR A 507 25.60 32.35 2.16
CA THR A 507 24.87 31.24 1.54
C THR A 507 23.91 31.71 0.44
N THR A 508 24.17 32.86 -0.15
CA THR A 508 23.33 33.46 -1.20
C THR A 508 23.20 32.49 -2.38
N PHE A 509 21.99 32.11 -2.73
CA PHE A 509 21.67 31.49 -4.02
C PHE A 509 20.41 32.16 -4.56
N LYS A 510 20.58 33.01 -5.56
CA LYS A 510 19.50 33.78 -6.17
C LYS A 510 19.70 33.97 -7.65
N LEU A 511 18.62 34.23 -8.37
CA LEU A 511 18.68 34.59 -9.77
C LEU A 511 19.44 35.93 -9.94
N SER A 512 20.33 35.97 -10.92
CA SER A 512 21.05 37.18 -11.31
C SER A 512 20.11 38.17 -12.00
N ASP A 513 20.31 39.48 -11.78
CA ASP A 513 19.59 40.52 -12.53
C ASP A 513 19.84 40.46 -14.04
N LYS A 514 20.82 39.67 -14.47
CA LYS A 514 21.22 39.46 -15.86
C LYS A 514 20.82 38.09 -16.40
N ALA A 515 20.02 37.34 -15.65
CA ALA A 515 19.56 36.02 -16.07
C ALA A 515 18.83 36.10 -17.40
N VAL A 516 19.12 35.15 -18.31
CA VAL A 516 18.60 35.16 -19.69
C VAL A 516 17.92 33.86 -20.10
N ILE A 517 18.19 32.78 -19.40
CA ILE A 517 17.60 31.44 -19.72
C ILE A 517 16.90 30.77 -18.56
N CYS A 518 17.07 31.24 -17.32
CA CYS A 518 16.48 30.65 -16.14
C CYS A 518 15.52 31.60 -15.42
N THR A 519 14.51 31.03 -14.77
CA THR A 519 13.76 31.68 -13.67
C THR A 519 13.80 30.80 -12.44
N LEU A 520 13.74 31.41 -11.25
CA LEU A 520 13.77 30.72 -9.97
C LEU A 520 12.49 30.98 -9.21
N ASP A 521 11.81 29.89 -8.82
CA ASP A 521 10.82 29.90 -7.75
C ASP A 521 11.47 29.32 -6.49
N ASP A 522 11.95 30.18 -5.62
CA ASP A 522 12.67 29.78 -4.41
C ASP A 522 11.72 29.19 -3.33
N THR A 523 10.43 29.46 -3.42
CA THR A 523 9.42 28.87 -2.50
C THR A 523 9.19 27.41 -2.81
N SER A 524 9.01 27.06 -4.07
CA SER A 524 8.83 25.67 -4.52
C SER A 524 10.14 24.97 -4.87
N LYS A 525 11.28 25.67 -4.75
CA LYS A 525 12.63 25.20 -5.14
C LYS A 525 12.68 24.68 -6.59
N ILE A 526 12.07 25.41 -7.51
CA ILE A 526 12.03 25.05 -8.93
C ILE A 526 12.81 26.06 -9.78
N ILE A 527 13.69 25.55 -10.64
CA ILE A 527 14.41 26.32 -11.67
C ILE A 527 13.78 25.97 -13.02
N LYS A 528 13.06 26.93 -13.62
CA LYS A 528 12.56 26.78 -14.99
C LYS A 528 13.63 27.20 -16.00
N ILE A 529 13.87 26.37 -17.01
CA ILE A 529 14.91 26.57 -18.04
C ILE A 529 14.23 26.78 -19.38
N TYR A 530 14.57 27.88 -20.07
CA TYR A 530 13.97 28.33 -21.34
C TYR A 530 14.99 28.29 -22.52
N ASP A 531 15.99 27.43 -22.45
CA ASP A 531 16.95 27.17 -23.55
C ASP A 531 17.11 25.65 -23.74
N GLU A 532 16.65 25.14 -24.87
CA GLU A 532 16.74 23.72 -25.25
C GLU A 532 18.19 23.22 -25.41
N ASN A 533 19.16 24.16 -25.51
CA ASN A 533 20.60 23.90 -25.56
C ASN A 533 21.32 24.39 -24.30
N ALA A 534 20.61 24.44 -23.17
CA ALA A 534 21.20 24.84 -21.91
C ALA A 534 22.31 23.87 -21.48
N THR A 535 23.41 24.43 -20.99
CA THR A 535 24.49 23.67 -20.35
C THR A 535 24.62 24.08 -18.89
N ALA A 536 25.28 23.27 -18.09
CA ALA A 536 25.54 23.58 -16.69
C ALA A 536 26.18 24.99 -16.51
N GLU A 537 27.12 25.35 -17.36
CA GLU A 537 27.76 26.67 -17.33
C GLU A 537 26.79 27.80 -17.62
N LYS A 538 25.93 27.65 -18.62
CA LYS A 538 24.91 28.65 -18.96
C LYS A 538 23.89 28.83 -17.83
N ILE A 539 23.44 27.73 -17.23
CA ILE A 539 22.52 27.77 -16.10
C ILE A 539 23.16 28.49 -14.93
N MET A 540 24.38 28.12 -14.56
CA MET A 540 25.08 28.74 -13.43
C MET A 540 25.44 30.21 -13.66
N ALA A 541 25.59 30.65 -14.92
CA ALA A 541 25.80 32.06 -15.24
C ALA A 541 24.59 32.95 -14.91
N ASP A 542 23.39 32.36 -14.84
CA ASP A 542 22.16 33.06 -14.48
C ASP A 542 21.98 33.22 -12.95
N PHE A 543 22.87 32.66 -12.12
CA PHE A 543 22.76 32.73 -10.67
C PHE A 543 23.90 33.50 -10.01
N VAL A 544 23.59 34.17 -8.91
CA VAL A 544 24.57 34.69 -7.95
C VAL A 544 24.74 33.66 -6.86
N VAL A 545 25.97 33.17 -6.70
CA VAL A 545 26.30 32.13 -5.70
C VAL A 545 27.20 32.77 -4.65
N GLY A 546 26.80 32.69 -3.38
CA GLY A 546 27.59 33.18 -2.25
C GLY A 546 28.91 32.42 -2.14
N LYS A 547 29.94 33.09 -1.63
CA LYS A 547 31.33 32.55 -1.57
C LYS A 547 31.47 31.27 -0.72
N ASP A 548 30.56 31.07 0.23
CA ASP A 548 30.59 29.97 1.15
C ASP A 548 29.61 28.84 0.76
N LEU A 549 28.91 29.01 -0.36
CA LEU A 549 27.95 28.02 -0.86
C LEU A 549 28.62 27.09 -1.88
N VAL A 550 28.54 25.80 -1.65
CA VAL A 550 28.95 24.76 -2.61
C VAL A 550 27.73 24.36 -3.44
N VAL A 551 27.91 24.38 -4.76
CA VAL A 551 26.85 23.92 -5.69
C VAL A 551 27.29 22.59 -6.28
N SER A 552 26.40 21.59 -6.27
CA SER A 552 26.69 20.29 -6.86
C SER A 552 26.89 20.40 -8.37
N GLU A 553 27.60 19.43 -8.94
CA GLU A 553 27.71 19.31 -10.39
C GLU A 553 26.32 19.05 -11.01
N ILE A 554 25.98 19.79 -12.05
CA ILE A 554 24.79 19.52 -12.86
C ILE A 554 25.11 18.35 -13.79
N LYS A 555 24.56 17.18 -13.53
CA LYS A 555 24.85 15.95 -14.28
C LYS A 555 24.07 15.89 -15.59
N ALA A 556 22.86 16.40 -15.60
CA ALA A 556 22.01 16.48 -16.78
C ALA A 556 21.09 17.71 -16.71
N VAL A 557 20.66 18.22 -17.84
CA VAL A 557 19.69 19.31 -17.96
C VAL A 557 18.41 18.70 -18.54
N ALA A 558 17.53 18.26 -17.65
CA ALA A 558 16.25 17.64 -17.99
C ALA A 558 15.22 17.96 -16.91
N THR A 559 13.94 17.87 -17.26
CA THR A 559 12.85 18.04 -16.27
C THR A 559 12.88 16.90 -15.24
N GLY A 560 12.87 17.28 -13.97
CA GLY A 560 12.97 16.35 -12.85
C GLY A 560 14.39 16.13 -12.32
N GLU A 561 15.42 16.54 -13.03
CA GLU A 561 16.80 16.56 -12.53
C GLU A 561 16.98 17.67 -11.50
N SER A 562 18.02 17.58 -10.67
CA SER A 562 18.18 18.48 -9.53
C SER A 562 19.57 19.09 -9.42
N LEU A 563 19.61 20.28 -8.83
CA LEU A 563 20.82 20.98 -8.40
C LEU A 563 20.78 21.08 -6.87
N LYS A 564 21.80 20.55 -6.21
CA LYS A 564 21.96 20.69 -4.76
C LYS A 564 22.90 21.86 -4.48
N THR A 565 22.48 22.78 -3.63
CA THR A 565 23.36 23.80 -3.03
C THR A 565 23.59 23.42 -1.58
N SER A 566 24.81 23.47 -1.09
CA SER A 566 25.15 23.17 0.29
C SER A 566 26.13 24.18 0.86
N TYR A 567 25.90 24.52 2.10
CA TYR A 567 26.84 25.28 2.94
C TYR A 567 27.25 24.39 4.10
N SER A 568 28.53 24.03 4.21
CA SER A 568 29.03 22.97 5.09
C SER A 568 28.35 21.59 4.84
N ALA A 569 28.69 20.58 5.62
CA ALA A 569 28.05 19.25 5.49
C ALA A 569 26.55 19.22 5.87
N SER A 570 26.01 20.31 6.39
CA SER A 570 24.74 20.32 7.12
C SER A 570 23.64 21.26 6.62
N VAL A 571 23.91 22.14 5.66
CA VAL A 571 22.87 23.01 5.07
C VAL A 571 22.84 22.84 3.57
N SER A 572 21.75 22.29 3.05
CA SER A 572 21.59 22.13 1.62
C SER A 572 20.16 22.42 1.16
N ASN A 573 20.03 23.01 -0.03
CA ASN A 573 18.78 23.10 -0.75
C ASN A 573 18.87 22.26 -2.02
N ILE A 574 17.78 21.62 -2.39
CA ILE A 574 17.66 20.90 -3.65
C ILE A 574 16.69 21.67 -4.54
N TYR A 575 17.16 22.08 -5.69
CA TYR A 575 16.36 22.75 -6.71
C TYR A 575 16.08 21.77 -7.84
N THR A 576 14.82 21.62 -8.22
CA THR A 576 14.43 20.73 -9.32
C THR A 576 14.33 21.50 -10.62
N PHE A 577 14.89 20.97 -11.69
CA PHE A 577 14.79 21.58 -13.02
C PHE A 577 13.45 21.31 -13.69
N ALA A 578 12.90 22.34 -14.32
CA ALA A 578 11.83 22.25 -15.29
C ALA A 578 12.35 22.80 -16.62
N LEU A 579 12.91 21.94 -17.48
CA LEU A 579 13.23 22.32 -18.86
C LEU A 579 11.91 22.49 -19.61
N MET A 580 11.60 23.73 -19.95
CA MET A 580 10.29 24.05 -20.52
C MET A 580 10.12 23.37 -21.88
N GLY A 581 9.04 22.59 -22.00
CA GLY A 581 8.76 21.75 -23.18
C GLY A 581 9.23 20.30 -23.08
N ASP A 582 10.16 19.97 -22.18
CA ASP A 582 10.59 18.59 -21.90
C ASP A 582 9.63 17.97 -20.87
N VAL A 583 8.56 17.41 -21.34
CA VAL A 583 7.44 16.90 -20.52
C VAL A 583 7.69 15.49 -20.02
N ASN A 584 8.44 14.71 -20.75
CA ASN A 584 8.75 13.33 -20.41
C ASN A 584 10.04 13.17 -19.58
N GLY A 585 10.85 14.26 -19.44
CA GLY A 585 12.05 14.29 -18.64
C GLY A 585 13.27 13.65 -19.30
N ASP A 586 13.30 13.53 -20.64
CA ASP A 586 14.44 12.92 -21.36
C ASP A 586 15.54 13.93 -21.75
N GLY A 587 15.39 15.19 -21.38
CA GLY A 587 16.31 16.28 -21.66
C GLY A 587 16.22 16.83 -23.08
N LYS A 588 15.17 16.53 -23.83
CA LYS A 588 14.96 17.02 -25.18
C LYS A 588 13.55 17.55 -25.33
N VAL A 589 13.38 18.59 -26.12
CA VAL A 589 12.06 19.12 -26.49
C VAL A 589 11.72 18.63 -27.89
N ASN A 590 10.80 17.67 -28.01
CA ASN A 590 10.49 17.01 -29.26
C ASN A 590 9.01 16.58 -29.36
N SER A 591 8.63 15.85 -30.41
CA SER A 591 7.26 15.43 -30.63
C SER A 591 6.73 14.40 -29.61
N ALA A 592 7.60 13.72 -28.87
CA ALA A 592 7.17 12.80 -27.81
C ALA A 592 6.56 13.58 -26.64
N ASP A 593 7.12 14.76 -26.30
CA ASP A 593 6.62 15.64 -25.28
C ASP A 593 5.24 16.19 -25.63
N ALA A 594 5.07 16.63 -26.88
CA ALA A 594 3.76 17.05 -27.36
C ALA A 594 2.72 15.93 -27.30
N LEU A 595 3.12 14.69 -27.53
CA LEU A 595 2.23 13.53 -27.39
C LEU A 595 1.82 13.32 -25.92
N CYS A 596 2.73 13.51 -24.97
CA CYS A 596 2.41 13.46 -23.54
C CYS A 596 1.33 14.49 -23.19
N VAL A 597 1.47 15.74 -23.65
CA VAL A 597 0.49 16.81 -23.43
C VAL A 597 -0.86 16.49 -24.09
N LEU A 598 -0.87 15.98 -25.32
CA LEU A 598 -2.11 15.59 -26.00
C LEU A 598 -2.83 14.45 -25.26
N ARG A 599 -2.12 13.45 -24.77
CA ARG A 599 -2.68 12.37 -23.96
C ARG A 599 -3.27 12.89 -22.64
N HIS A 600 -2.61 13.84 -22.02
CA HIS A 600 -3.14 14.53 -20.82
C HIS A 600 -4.42 15.31 -21.16
N ALA A 601 -4.43 16.09 -22.22
CA ALA A 601 -5.57 16.90 -22.64
C ALA A 601 -6.85 16.08 -22.94
N VAL A 602 -6.70 14.82 -23.33
CA VAL A 602 -7.81 13.88 -23.54
C VAL A 602 -8.00 12.89 -22.39
N SER A 603 -7.38 13.15 -21.26
CA SER A 603 -7.46 12.35 -20.00
C SER A 603 -7.02 10.88 -20.14
N LEU A 604 -6.14 10.57 -21.09
CA LEU A 604 -5.52 9.24 -21.22
C LEU A 604 -4.36 9.07 -20.25
N ASP A 605 -3.62 10.15 -19.95
CA ASP A 605 -2.55 10.19 -18.97
C ASP A 605 -2.70 11.44 -18.12
N ILE A 606 -2.09 11.45 -16.92
CA ILE A 606 -2.11 12.61 -16.01
C ILE A 606 -0.68 13.12 -15.83
N ILE A 607 -0.40 14.32 -16.29
CA ILE A 607 0.87 15.03 -16.04
C ILE A 607 0.73 15.79 -14.72
N LYS A 608 1.71 15.68 -13.83
CA LYS A 608 1.71 16.32 -12.50
C LYS A 608 3.08 16.91 -12.16
N GLY A 609 3.11 17.73 -11.09
CA GLY A 609 4.35 18.23 -10.49
C GLY A 609 5.20 19.06 -11.46
N VAL A 610 6.50 18.86 -11.45
CA VAL A 610 7.47 19.61 -12.30
C VAL A 610 7.23 19.39 -13.79
N ASN A 611 6.77 18.21 -14.20
CA ASN A 611 6.45 17.91 -15.59
C ASN A 611 5.24 18.71 -16.08
N PHE A 612 4.25 18.96 -15.21
CA PHE A 612 3.13 19.86 -15.51
C PHE A 612 3.62 21.30 -15.74
N LEU A 613 4.56 21.76 -14.92
CA LEU A 613 5.16 23.09 -15.10
C LEU A 613 5.97 23.19 -16.39
N ALA A 614 6.68 22.12 -16.77
CA ALA A 614 7.39 22.06 -18.04
C ALA A 614 6.47 22.03 -19.26
N ALA A 615 5.26 21.50 -19.11
CA ALA A 615 4.24 21.40 -20.15
C ALA A 615 3.46 22.71 -20.36
N ASP A 616 3.27 23.52 -19.33
CA ASP A 616 2.51 24.81 -19.35
C ASP A 616 3.41 25.92 -19.90
N LEU A 617 3.56 25.98 -21.22
CA LEU A 617 4.47 26.91 -21.90
C LEU A 617 3.91 28.31 -22.03
N ASP A 618 2.60 28.50 -22.05
CA ASP A 618 1.97 29.80 -22.10
C ASP A 618 1.72 30.41 -20.70
N GLY A 619 1.99 29.64 -19.64
CA GLY A 619 1.92 30.07 -18.24
C GLY A 619 0.50 30.29 -17.71
N ASN A 620 -0.50 29.74 -18.39
CA ASN A 620 -1.91 29.94 -18.02
C ASN A 620 -2.40 29.00 -16.91
N LYS A 621 -1.54 28.13 -16.38
CA LYS A 621 -1.79 27.09 -15.37
C LYS A 621 -2.73 25.97 -15.84
N SER A 622 -2.83 25.77 -17.13
CA SER A 622 -3.65 24.72 -17.74
C SER A 622 -2.87 24.04 -18.85
N VAL A 623 -2.63 22.76 -18.75
CA VAL A 623 -1.94 21.95 -19.77
C VAL A 623 -2.96 21.36 -20.72
N ASN A 624 -2.93 21.79 -22.00
CA ASN A 624 -3.92 21.43 -23.00
C ASN A 624 -3.32 21.36 -24.43
N SER A 625 -4.18 21.22 -25.45
CA SER A 625 -3.74 21.09 -26.83
C SER A 625 -3.03 22.31 -27.41
N ALA A 626 -3.19 23.51 -26.79
CA ALA A 626 -2.45 24.71 -27.23
C ALA A 626 -0.98 24.58 -26.85
N ASP A 627 -0.67 24.09 -25.65
CA ASP A 627 0.70 23.80 -25.21
C ASP A 627 1.35 22.73 -26.08
N ALA A 628 0.61 21.66 -26.41
CA ALA A 628 1.10 20.63 -27.32
C ALA A 628 1.46 21.21 -28.71
N LEU A 629 0.69 22.16 -29.22
CA LEU A 629 1.00 22.82 -30.47
C LEU A 629 2.28 23.67 -30.38
N VAL A 630 2.50 24.35 -29.25
CA VAL A 630 3.72 25.12 -29.01
C VAL A 630 4.93 24.17 -28.97
N ILE A 631 4.84 23.04 -28.26
CA ILE A 631 5.92 22.04 -28.19
C ILE A 631 6.22 21.46 -29.58
N LEU A 632 5.20 21.18 -30.40
CA LEU A 632 5.41 20.73 -31.78
C LEU A 632 6.12 21.77 -32.63
N ARG A 633 5.80 23.06 -32.47
CA ARG A 633 6.47 24.15 -33.18
C ARG A 633 7.93 24.31 -32.76
N LEU A 634 8.23 24.12 -31.46
CA LEU A 634 9.60 24.04 -30.95
C LEU A 634 10.34 22.85 -31.57
N ALA A 635 9.74 21.66 -31.54
CA ALA A 635 10.33 20.41 -32.03
C ALA A 635 10.70 20.46 -33.52
N VAL A 636 9.99 21.23 -34.34
CA VAL A 636 10.30 21.41 -35.77
C VAL A 636 11.04 22.70 -36.10
N GLY A 637 11.48 23.44 -35.07
CA GLY A 637 12.31 24.64 -35.20
C GLY A 637 11.56 25.89 -35.74
N ILE A 638 10.23 25.92 -35.66
CA ILE A 638 9.42 27.11 -36.02
C ILE A 638 9.54 28.17 -34.93
N ASP A 639 9.51 27.75 -33.68
CA ASP A 639 9.72 28.61 -32.50
C ASP A 639 11.01 28.23 -31.78
N LYS A 640 11.48 29.12 -30.89
CA LYS A 640 12.61 28.88 -30.01
C LYS A 640 12.14 29.00 -28.56
N LEU A 641 12.64 28.17 -27.70
CA LEU A 641 12.21 28.11 -26.29
C LEU A 641 12.47 29.46 -25.58
N GLY A 642 13.54 30.16 -25.88
CA GLY A 642 13.83 31.51 -25.34
C GLY A 642 12.77 32.57 -25.66
N ASN A 643 11.86 32.34 -26.63
CA ASN A 643 10.76 33.27 -26.90
C ASN A 643 9.69 33.28 -25.78
N PHE A 644 9.68 32.22 -24.98
CA PHE A 644 8.75 32.02 -23.86
C PHE A 644 9.33 32.49 -22.52
N TYR A 645 10.59 32.94 -22.50
CA TYR A 645 11.21 33.51 -21.31
C TYR A 645 10.42 34.75 -20.87
N PRO A 646 10.00 34.81 -19.58
CA PRO A 646 9.23 35.95 -19.07
C PRO A 646 10.04 37.25 -19.24
N LYS A 647 9.55 38.15 -20.06
CA LYS A 647 10.12 39.51 -20.14
C LYS A 647 9.88 40.16 -18.80
N THR A 648 10.97 40.60 -18.13
CA THR A 648 10.90 41.32 -16.85
C THR A 648 9.86 42.42 -16.93
N VAL A 649 8.77 42.27 -16.15
CA VAL A 649 7.91 43.41 -15.83
C VAL A 649 8.77 44.29 -14.93
N THR A 650 9.17 45.45 -15.44
CA THR A 650 9.78 46.50 -14.62
C THR A 650 8.92 46.67 -13.37
N PRO A 651 9.49 46.71 -12.16
CA PRO A 651 8.68 46.96 -10.96
C PRO A 651 7.99 48.26 -11.14
N THR A 652 6.68 48.29 -11.19
CA THR A 652 5.88 49.52 -11.03
C THR A 652 6.20 50.03 -9.63
N GLU A 653 6.72 51.27 -9.54
CA GLU A 653 6.85 51.96 -8.27
C GLU A 653 5.62 51.79 -7.41
N PRO A 654 5.76 51.61 -6.10
CA PRO A 654 4.61 51.50 -5.22
C PRO A 654 3.80 52.77 -5.31
N THR A 655 2.58 52.66 -5.84
CA THR A 655 1.60 53.74 -5.79
C THR A 655 1.32 54.02 -4.32
N THR A 656 1.68 55.25 -3.90
CA THR A 656 1.25 55.82 -2.60
C THR A 656 -0.24 55.63 -2.43
N PRO A 657 -0.74 55.26 -1.25
CA PRO A 657 -2.18 55.14 -1.01
C PRO A 657 -2.83 56.52 -1.13
N GLU A 658 -3.79 56.65 -2.04
CA GLU A 658 -4.67 57.80 -2.09
C GLU A 658 -5.43 57.88 -0.78
N THR A 659 -5.39 59.08 -0.15
CA THR A 659 -6.19 59.45 1.00
C THR A 659 -7.68 59.37 0.65
N PRO A 660 -8.53 58.85 1.56
CA PRO A 660 -9.97 58.77 1.33
C PRO A 660 -10.56 60.19 1.20
N VAL A 661 -11.24 60.48 0.10
CA VAL A 661 -12.07 61.67 -0.07
C VAL A 661 -13.38 61.41 0.70
N GLU A 662 -13.69 62.28 1.68
CA GLU A 662 -14.98 62.30 2.38
C GLU A 662 -16.11 62.59 1.37
N PRO A 663 -17.28 61.95 1.50
CA PRO A 663 -18.41 62.26 0.65
C PRO A 663 -19.07 63.60 1.10
N GLU A 664 -19.10 64.58 0.20
CA GLU A 664 -19.92 65.75 0.38
C GLU A 664 -21.43 65.41 0.42
N SER A 665 -22.09 65.96 1.43
CA SER A 665 -23.52 65.96 1.65
C SER A 665 -24.25 66.68 0.52
N LYS A 666 -25.18 66.01 -0.15
CA LYS A 666 -26.44 66.55 -0.56
C LYS A 666 -27.51 65.47 -0.73
#